data_5216748f553fc14b967b374e432d95e1
#
_entry.id   5216748f553fc14b967b374e432d95e1
#
_cell.length_a   1.000
_cell.length_b   1.000
_cell.length_c   1.000
_cell.angle_alpha   90.00
_cell.angle_beta   90.00
_cell.angle_gamma   90.00
#
_symmetry.space_group_name_H-M   'P 1'
#
loop_
_entity.id
_entity.type
_entity.pdbx_description
1 polymer ?
#
loop_
_entity_poly.entity_id
_entity_poly.type
_entity_poly.pdbx_seq_one_letter_code
_entity_poly.pdbx_strand_id
1 'polypeptide(L)'
;MKQTIITFLLLVLCLPANAKIDRQAVINRNNPKVNSIDSLSSLTVGNGGFAFTADATGLQTFPEVYSNGVPLGTMSDWGWHSFPNTQNYRAEEAFDQKMYSIEKFQDERRKAAANYLRANPHRLHLGTIGFDIHSPEAIMDARQELQLWKGWLQSDFSWKGKNYQVETACDPIRDLVAVRIQGSGKVIPILFRFPYPTAGHSDDACNWDANDKHSTEIVKAGHQQVLLKRTLDATTYYVDIRWEGKAAFKALNRNGFRLTPQDKQFAFTCEYRTAAGSVANKDAESVFKASADYWTNFWQTGGIVDFSRCSDSRAKELERRIILSQYLLAVNCAGNTPPQETGLTYNSWFGKYHLEMIWWHQAQFALWGHPELLERSLDWYFRAEPMARKIAQRQGYKGIRWMKMTDPSSEEAPSKVGSYLIWQQPHLIYLTELLRRAGTNVSRFSTLIEETAEFMLDYARQSSAGKSDGTYALSGCIPAQETLSASSTVNPPFELAYWQWAMKVAGHPIQMDTLAYKDGLYLAAANATDTYTNIKYISDHPAVLGAYGIIPDTGLFNKKLMQKTLDWIWDGWNWDKTWGWDYPMVAMCAARLGDKQKAVDALLMPKRTNTYLVSGHNYQDQRLRLYLPGNGGLLTAVALMCAGWDGCKEKNPGFPAGWDVEWEGLLPMP
;
A
#
# COMPACT_ATOMS: atom_id res chain seq x y z
N MET A 1 -36.23 76.22 -3.13
CA MET A 1 -36.11 74.85 -2.64
C MET A 1 -35.54 74.03 -3.76
N LYS A 2 -34.22 73.73 -3.65
CA LYS A 2 -33.49 72.83 -4.58
C LYS A 2 -33.29 71.50 -3.87
N GLN A 3 -33.88 70.45 -4.37
CA GLN A 3 -33.65 69.08 -3.91
C GLN A 3 -32.41 68.51 -4.57
N THR A 4 -31.43 68.17 -3.75
CA THR A 4 -30.20 67.47 -4.17
C THR A 4 -30.47 65.97 -4.03
N ILE A 5 -30.46 65.25 -5.15
CA ILE A 5 -30.53 63.79 -5.18
C ILE A 5 -29.09 63.26 -5.02
N ILE A 6 -28.84 62.58 -3.92
CA ILE A 6 -27.59 61.83 -3.71
C ILE A 6 -27.79 60.40 -4.22
N THR A 7 -27.11 60.08 -5.32
CA THR A 7 -27.08 58.71 -5.88
C THR A 7 -25.97 57.93 -5.17
N PHE A 8 -26.38 56.94 -4.36
CA PHE A 8 -25.46 55.97 -3.77
C PHE A 8 -25.06 54.92 -4.82
N LEU A 9 -23.84 54.95 -5.26
CA LEU A 9 -23.25 53.87 -6.08
C LEU A 9 -22.84 52.73 -5.16
N LEU A 10 -23.61 51.65 -5.16
CA LEU A 10 -23.19 50.36 -4.55
C LEU A 10 -22.09 49.73 -5.41
N LEU A 11 -20.85 49.82 -4.98
CA LEU A 11 -19.75 48.98 -5.49
C LEU A 11 -19.99 47.55 -4.95
N VAL A 12 -20.55 46.69 -5.77
CA VAL A 12 -20.52 45.24 -5.51
C VAL A 12 -19.11 44.76 -5.78
N LEU A 13 -18.31 44.59 -4.73
CA LEU A 13 -17.07 43.84 -4.77
C LEU A 13 -17.42 42.37 -5.08
N CYS A 14 -17.37 41.99 -6.35
CA CYS A 14 -17.30 40.61 -6.75
C CYS A 14 -15.95 40.05 -6.29
N LEU A 15 -15.88 39.50 -5.07
CA LEU A 15 -14.84 38.56 -4.72
C LEU A 15 -14.98 37.37 -5.69
N PRO A 16 -13.92 36.92 -6.37
CA PRO A 16 -14.01 35.71 -7.16
C PRO A 16 -14.37 34.58 -6.19
N ALA A 17 -15.58 34.06 -6.29
CA ALA A 17 -15.93 32.78 -5.71
C ALA A 17 -14.94 31.78 -6.32
N ASN A 18 -14.05 31.21 -5.53
CA ASN A 18 -13.24 30.08 -5.98
C ASN A 18 -14.22 29.04 -6.52
N ALA A 19 -14.20 28.81 -7.82
CA ALA A 19 -15.05 27.80 -8.44
C ALA A 19 -14.68 26.48 -7.78
N LYS A 20 -15.67 25.83 -7.19
CA LYS A 20 -15.49 24.50 -6.59
C LYS A 20 -15.02 23.53 -7.66
N ILE A 21 -14.03 22.69 -7.34
CA ILE A 21 -13.51 21.67 -8.28
C ILE A 21 -14.65 20.74 -8.73
N ASP A 22 -14.80 20.55 -10.04
CA ASP A 22 -15.67 19.51 -10.59
C ASP A 22 -15.00 18.15 -10.39
N ARG A 23 -15.21 17.60 -9.19
CA ARG A 23 -14.60 16.35 -8.75
C ARG A 23 -14.88 15.20 -9.70
N GLN A 24 -16.11 15.09 -10.21
CA GLN A 24 -16.47 14.01 -11.12
C GLN A 24 -15.76 14.12 -12.46
N ALA A 25 -15.61 15.34 -12.99
CA ALA A 25 -14.84 15.55 -14.22
C ALA A 25 -13.36 15.20 -14.03
N VAL A 26 -12.75 15.60 -12.88
CA VAL A 26 -11.36 15.23 -12.54
C VAL A 26 -11.20 13.72 -12.47
N ILE A 27 -12.07 13.03 -11.75
CA ILE A 27 -11.97 11.57 -11.57
C ILE A 27 -12.17 10.86 -12.92
N ASN A 28 -13.21 11.19 -13.67
CA ASN A 28 -13.56 10.51 -14.92
C ASN A 28 -12.49 10.66 -16.01
N ARG A 29 -11.81 11.82 -16.10
CA ARG A 29 -10.72 12.01 -17.07
C ARG A 29 -9.47 11.16 -16.78
N ASN A 30 -9.37 10.63 -15.55
CA ASN A 30 -8.28 9.79 -15.08
C ASN A 30 -8.64 8.29 -15.02
N ASN A 31 -9.82 7.88 -15.49
CA ASN A 31 -10.17 6.46 -15.60
C ASN A 31 -9.12 5.69 -16.41
N PRO A 32 -8.51 4.63 -15.87
CA PRO A 32 -7.57 3.83 -16.63
C PRO A 32 -8.30 3.01 -17.71
N LYS A 33 -7.69 2.96 -18.90
CA LYS A 33 -8.23 2.28 -20.08
C LYS A 33 -7.23 1.28 -20.62
N VAL A 34 -7.69 0.07 -20.89
CA VAL A 34 -6.92 -1.05 -21.44
C VAL A 34 -7.58 -1.48 -22.75
N ASN A 35 -6.78 -1.66 -23.81
CA ASN A 35 -7.29 -1.99 -25.15
C ASN A 35 -6.74 -3.32 -25.69
N SER A 36 -6.07 -4.09 -24.86
CA SER A 36 -5.50 -5.39 -25.23
C SER A 36 -5.26 -6.25 -23.99
N ILE A 37 -5.03 -7.54 -24.20
CA ILE A 37 -4.52 -8.43 -23.15
C ILE A 37 -3.01 -8.19 -23.06
N ASP A 38 -2.61 -7.53 -21.98
CA ASP A 38 -1.23 -7.16 -21.67
C ASP A 38 -0.94 -7.48 -20.20
N SER A 39 0.10 -8.26 -19.95
CA SER A 39 0.44 -8.78 -18.63
C SER A 39 0.66 -7.71 -17.54
N LEU A 40 0.96 -6.46 -17.91
CA LEU A 40 1.14 -5.33 -16.98
C LEU A 40 -0.11 -4.44 -16.84
N SER A 41 -1.23 -4.79 -17.50
CA SER A 41 -2.40 -3.92 -17.59
C SER A 41 -3.66 -4.45 -16.89
N SER A 42 -3.55 -5.42 -16.00
CA SER A 42 -4.70 -5.85 -15.18
C SER A 42 -5.21 -4.74 -14.27
N LEU A 43 -6.54 -4.71 -14.06
CA LEU A 43 -7.21 -3.72 -13.22
C LEU A 43 -7.89 -4.39 -12.02
N THR A 44 -7.98 -3.68 -10.91
CA THR A 44 -8.43 -4.24 -9.63
C THR A 44 -9.67 -3.52 -9.10
N VAL A 45 -10.66 -4.29 -8.62
CA VAL A 45 -11.75 -3.81 -7.75
C VAL A 45 -11.59 -4.43 -6.36
N GLY A 46 -12.03 -3.71 -5.31
CA GLY A 46 -11.86 -4.19 -3.94
C GLY A 46 -12.40 -3.21 -2.91
N ASN A 47 -12.18 -3.51 -1.62
CA ASN A 47 -12.72 -2.74 -0.50
C ASN A 47 -11.69 -2.45 0.61
N GLY A 48 -10.41 -2.66 0.33
CA GLY A 48 -9.30 -2.45 1.27
C GLY A 48 -8.89 -3.69 2.05
N GLY A 49 -9.82 -4.62 2.32
CA GLY A 49 -9.58 -5.92 2.94
C GLY A 49 -9.75 -7.10 2.00
N PHE A 50 -10.34 -6.88 0.84
CA PHE A 50 -10.54 -7.85 -0.24
C PHE A 50 -10.29 -7.19 -1.59
N ALA A 51 -9.64 -7.90 -2.52
CA ALA A 51 -9.40 -7.43 -3.88
C ALA A 51 -9.56 -8.55 -4.92
N PHE A 52 -10.10 -8.16 -6.08
CA PHE A 52 -10.26 -8.98 -7.27
C PHE A 52 -9.61 -8.26 -8.46
N THR A 53 -8.51 -8.83 -8.95
CA THR A 53 -7.75 -8.27 -10.09
C THR A 53 -8.11 -9.05 -11.35
N ALA A 54 -8.59 -8.33 -12.37
CA ALA A 54 -9.12 -8.90 -13.61
C ALA A 54 -8.30 -8.52 -14.84
N ASP A 55 -8.35 -9.36 -15.87
CA ASP A 55 -7.84 -9.06 -17.21
C ASP A 55 -8.85 -8.25 -18.04
N ALA A 56 -8.49 -7.96 -19.29
CA ALA A 56 -9.31 -7.15 -20.20
C ALA A 56 -10.69 -7.75 -20.52
N THR A 57 -10.98 -9.01 -20.16
CA THR A 57 -12.32 -9.62 -20.28
C THR A 57 -13.27 -9.25 -19.14
N GLY A 58 -12.76 -8.57 -18.11
CA GLY A 58 -13.51 -8.23 -16.88
C GLY A 58 -13.51 -9.33 -15.83
N LEU A 59 -12.94 -10.49 -16.12
CA LEU A 59 -12.74 -11.63 -15.23
C LEU A 59 -11.26 -12.02 -15.15
N GLN A 60 -10.96 -13.21 -14.64
CA GLN A 60 -9.60 -13.77 -14.53
C GLN A 60 -9.45 -14.92 -15.54
N THR A 61 -9.60 -14.60 -16.83
CA THR A 61 -9.68 -15.59 -17.90
C THR A 61 -8.32 -16.19 -18.25
N PHE A 62 -7.25 -15.39 -18.20
CA PHE A 62 -5.91 -15.78 -18.65
C PHE A 62 -4.83 -15.63 -17.56
N PRO A 63 -4.97 -16.26 -16.38
CA PRO A 63 -4.02 -16.05 -15.27
C PRO A 63 -2.58 -16.40 -15.66
N GLU A 64 -2.37 -17.34 -16.58
CA GLU A 64 -1.05 -17.75 -17.04
C GLU A 64 -0.31 -16.64 -17.81
N VAL A 65 -1.04 -15.78 -18.54
CA VAL A 65 -0.47 -14.62 -19.26
C VAL A 65 0.04 -13.56 -18.27
N TYR A 66 -0.69 -13.38 -17.18
CA TYR A 66 -0.42 -12.33 -16.20
C TYR A 66 0.53 -12.76 -15.07
N SER A 67 0.85 -14.05 -14.95
CA SER A 67 1.68 -14.58 -13.85
C SER A 67 3.05 -13.90 -13.73
N ASN A 68 3.64 -13.50 -14.87
CA ASN A 68 4.91 -12.76 -14.93
C ASN A 68 4.73 -11.23 -15.08
N GLY A 69 3.50 -10.74 -15.01
CA GLY A 69 3.13 -9.33 -15.05
C GLY A 69 2.50 -8.87 -13.74
N VAL A 70 1.35 -8.21 -13.81
CA VAL A 70 0.48 -7.92 -12.66
C VAL A 70 -0.53 -9.05 -12.57
N PRO A 71 -0.35 -10.03 -11.64
CA PRO A 71 -1.11 -11.26 -11.62
C PRO A 71 -2.60 -11.04 -11.40
N LEU A 72 -3.42 -11.93 -11.97
CA LEU A 72 -4.85 -11.97 -11.71
C LEU A 72 -5.06 -12.68 -10.36
N GLY A 73 -5.47 -11.92 -9.35
CA GLY A 73 -5.58 -12.41 -7.97
C GLY A 73 -6.96 -12.18 -7.36
N THR A 74 -7.35 -13.09 -6.47
CA THR A 74 -8.44 -12.92 -5.51
C THR A 74 -7.86 -13.13 -4.13
N MET A 75 -7.72 -12.05 -3.36
CA MET A 75 -7.07 -12.09 -2.04
C MET A 75 -7.90 -11.36 -0.98
N SER A 76 -7.75 -11.78 0.27
CA SER A 76 -8.38 -11.16 1.43
C SER A 76 -7.41 -11.06 2.61
N ASP A 77 -7.67 -10.11 3.51
CA ASP A 77 -6.90 -9.89 4.75
C ASP A 77 -6.82 -11.14 5.64
N TRP A 78 -7.87 -11.96 5.66
CA TRP A 78 -7.91 -13.20 6.44
C TRP A 78 -7.31 -14.41 5.71
N GLY A 79 -6.99 -14.30 4.41
CA GLY A 79 -6.53 -15.41 3.58
C GLY A 79 -5.09 -15.81 3.88
N TRP A 80 -4.89 -16.68 4.88
CA TRP A 80 -3.58 -17.19 5.28
C TRP A 80 -3.53 -18.70 5.28
N HIS A 81 -2.34 -19.24 4.96
CA HIS A 81 -2.08 -20.67 4.97
C HIS A 81 -0.68 -20.96 5.53
N SER A 82 -0.53 -22.09 6.17
CA SER A 82 0.77 -22.65 6.57
C SER A 82 0.88 -24.08 6.09
N PHE A 83 2.00 -24.42 5.50
CA PHE A 83 2.31 -25.85 5.29
C PHE A 83 2.47 -26.57 6.62
N PRO A 84 2.17 -27.89 6.69
CA PRO A 84 2.34 -28.64 7.91
C PRO A 84 3.77 -28.58 8.46
N ASN A 85 3.91 -28.28 9.75
CA ASN A 85 5.21 -28.25 10.46
C ASN A 85 5.61 -29.67 10.88
N THR A 86 5.90 -30.54 9.91
CA THR A 86 6.21 -31.96 10.15
C THR A 86 7.54 -32.16 10.90
N GLN A 87 8.41 -31.16 10.88
CA GLN A 87 9.71 -31.20 11.56
C GLN A 87 9.66 -30.60 12.96
N ASN A 88 8.48 -30.10 13.40
CA ASN A 88 8.29 -29.42 14.68
C ASN A 88 9.29 -28.28 14.93
N TYR A 89 9.51 -27.43 13.91
CA TYR A 89 10.34 -26.25 14.03
C TYR A 89 9.75 -25.27 15.05
N ARG A 90 10.60 -24.68 15.88
CA ARG A 90 10.21 -23.72 16.91
C ARG A 90 10.87 -22.37 16.67
N ALA A 91 10.22 -21.31 17.16
CA ALA A 91 10.68 -19.93 16.99
C ALA A 91 12.12 -19.72 17.53
N GLU A 92 12.44 -20.34 18.68
CA GLU A 92 13.74 -20.22 19.33
C GLU A 92 14.89 -20.76 18.47
N GLU A 93 14.62 -21.70 17.56
CA GLU A 93 15.61 -22.23 16.64
C GLU A 93 16.03 -21.18 15.58
N ALA A 94 15.17 -20.19 15.31
CA ALA A 94 15.43 -19.11 14.35
C ALA A 94 16.14 -17.89 14.97
N PHE A 95 16.35 -17.85 16.29
CA PHE A 95 17.04 -16.74 16.95
C PHE A 95 18.55 -16.88 16.83
N ASP A 96 19.24 -15.81 16.44
CA ASP A 96 20.66 -15.63 16.62
C ASP A 96 20.87 -14.66 17.79
N GLN A 97 21.35 -15.18 18.90
CA GLN A 97 21.37 -14.52 20.20
C GLN A 97 19.92 -14.15 20.64
N LYS A 98 19.49 -12.91 20.46
CA LYS A 98 18.16 -12.40 20.81
C LYS A 98 17.34 -11.97 19.58
N MET A 99 17.92 -12.07 18.39
CA MET A 99 17.34 -11.56 17.15
C MET A 99 17.03 -12.70 16.20
N TYR A 100 15.94 -12.58 15.43
CA TYR A 100 15.71 -13.47 14.30
C TYR A 100 16.81 -13.28 13.22
N SER A 101 17.27 -14.37 12.64
CA SER A 101 18.22 -14.36 11.54
C SER A 101 17.96 -15.53 10.59
N ILE A 102 18.33 -15.37 9.32
CA ILE A 102 18.29 -16.47 8.32
C ILE A 102 19.64 -16.73 7.67
N GLU A 103 20.63 -15.88 7.87
CA GLU A 103 21.92 -15.96 7.15
C GLU A 103 23.09 -16.40 8.00
N LYS A 104 22.98 -16.29 9.31
CA LYS A 104 24.13 -16.54 10.21
C LYS A 104 24.23 -17.95 10.77
N PHE A 105 23.25 -18.81 10.47
CA PHE A 105 23.22 -20.15 11.01
C PHE A 105 24.16 -21.09 10.21
N GLN A 106 25.09 -21.70 10.88
CA GLN A 106 25.92 -22.82 10.37
C GLN A 106 25.18 -24.16 10.51
N ASP A 107 24.27 -24.25 11.48
CA ASP A 107 23.45 -25.43 11.74
C ASP A 107 22.28 -25.52 10.74
N GLU A 108 22.20 -26.60 9.99
CA GLU A 108 21.22 -26.80 8.93
C GLU A 108 19.79 -26.88 9.48
N ARG A 109 19.59 -27.43 10.71
CA ARG A 109 18.26 -27.48 11.33
C ARG A 109 17.76 -26.08 11.66
N ARG A 110 18.60 -25.23 12.27
CA ARG A 110 18.26 -23.84 12.60
C ARG A 110 17.98 -23.02 11.35
N LYS A 111 18.76 -23.23 10.30
CA LYS A 111 18.55 -22.61 8.99
C LYS A 111 17.21 -23.04 8.38
N ALA A 112 16.89 -24.33 8.44
CA ALA A 112 15.61 -24.85 7.96
C ALA A 112 14.42 -24.32 8.78
N ALA A 113 14.55 -24.24 10.12
CA ALA A 113 13.53 -23.64 10.99
C ALA A 113 13.29 -22.16 10.65
N ALA A 114 14.36 -21.37 10.49
CA ALA A 114 14.24 -19.96 10.12
C ALA A 114 13.55 -19.78 8.75
N ASN A 115 13.90 -20.60 7.75
CA ASN A 115 13.26 -20.57 6.43
C ASN A 115 11.79 -20.98 6.50
N TYR A 116 11.45 -22.01 7.28
CA TYR A 116 10.06 -22.42 7.49
C TYR A 116 9.22 -21.30 8.12
N LEU A 117 9.69 -20.69 9.21
CA LEU A 117 9.03 -19.61 9.93
C LEU A 117 8.91 -18.34 9.09
N ARG A 118 9.90 -18.09 8.23
CA ARG A 118 9.84 -16.98 7.28
C ARG A 118 8.73 -17.18 6.24
N ALA A 119 8.59 -18.39 5.70
CA ALA A 119 7.62 -18.72 4.67
C ALA A 119 6.20 -18.99 5.21
N ASN A 120 6.03 -19.26 6.50
CA ASN A 120 4.75 -19.63 7.09
C ASN A 120 4.38 -18.75 8.31
N PRO A 121 3.11 -18.32 8.43
CA PRO A 121 2.08 -18.42 7.40
C PRO A 121 2.39 -17.50 6.19
N HIS A 122 1.82 -17.83 5.03
CA HIS A 122 1.88 -17.02 3.81
C HIS A 122 0.49 -16.66 3.34
N ARG A 123 0.39 -15.60 2.51
CA ARG A 123 -0.87 -15.13 1.96
C ARG A 123 -1.42 -16.13 0.94
N LEU A 124 -2.73 -16.36 0.99
CA LEU A 124 -3.43 -17.34 0.17
C LEU A 124 -4.17 -16.66 -0.98
N HIS A 125 -3.98 -17.18 -2.20
CA HIS A 125 -4.83 -16.88 -3.34
C HIS A 125 -6.13 -17.69 -3.25
N LEU A 126 -7.29 -17.01 -3.26
CA LEU A 126 -8.58 -17.63 -2.97
C LEU A 126 -9.24 -18.32 -4.17
N GLY A 127 -8.64 -18.26 -5.34
CA GLY A 127 -9.13 -18.88 -6.59
C GLY A 127 -9.38 -17.87 -7.70
N THR A 128 -9.56 -18.36 -8.91
CA THR A 128 -9.87 -17.53 -10.10
C THR A 128 -11.28 -17.76 -10.59
N ILE A 129 -11.87 -16.70 -11.17
CA ILE A 129 -13.15 -16.71 -11.88
C ILE A 129 -12.86 -16.19 -13.28
N GLY A 130 -12.98 -17.02 -14.31
CA GLY A 130 -12.68 -16.66 -15.70
C GLY A 130 -13.66 -17.25 -16.69
N PHE A 131 -13.64 -16.79 -17.93
CA PHE A 131 -14.39 -17.43 -19.00
C PHE A 131 -13.71 -18.72 -19.45
N ASP A 132 -14.49 -19.69 -19.95
CA ASP A 132 -13.99 -20.91 -20.57
C ASP A 132 -13.43 -20.65 -21.97
N ILE A 133 -12.36 -19.84 -22.01
CA ILE A 133 -11.60 -19.46 -23.19
C ILE A 133 -10.13 -19.80 -22.93
N HIS A 134 -9.52 -20.55 -23.87
CA HIS A 134 -8.17 -21.09 -23.65
C HIS A 134 -7.05 -20.29 -24.35
N SER A 135 -7.41 -19.44 -25.31
CA SER A 135 -6.43 -18.67 -26.08
C SER A 135 -6.72 -17.19 -25.98
N PRO A 136 -5.76 -16.37 -25.47
CA PRO A 136 -5.91 -14.92 -25.45
C PRO A 136 -6.02 -14.32 -26.86
N GLU A 137 -5.40 -14.95 -27.87
CA GLU A 137 -5.44 -14.51 -29.26
C GLU A 137 -6.84 -14.65 -29.88
N ALA A 138 -7.74 -15.44 -29.27
CA ALA A 138 -9.13 -15.56 -29.70
C ALA A 138 -10.02 -14.37 -29.28
N ILE A 139 -9.50 -13.48 -28.43
CA ILE A 139 -10.18 -12.24 -28.02
C ILE A 139 -9.84 -11.13 -29.01
N MET A 140 -10.89 -10.50 -29.52
CA MET A 140 -10.78 -9.39 -30.45
C MET A 140 -11.44 -8.15 -29.84
N ASP A 141 -10.96 -6.97 -30.25
CA ASP A 141 -11.55 -5.67 -29.90
C ASP A 141 -11.69 -5.45 -28.39
N ALA A 142 -10.78 -6.01 -27.58
CA ALA A 142 -10.83 -5.88 -26.15
C ALA A 142 -10.70 -4.40 -25.73
N ARG A 143 -11.62 -3.95 -24.89
CA ARG A 143 -11.59 -2.62 -24.25
C ARG A 143 -12.05 -2.78 -22.82
N GLN A 144 -11.30 -2.24 -21.89
CA GLN A 144 -11.67 -2.22 -20.48
C GLN A 144 -11.43 -0.82 -19.92
N GLU A 145 -12.36 -0.35 -19.11
CA GLU A 145 -12.25 0.89 -18.36
C GLU A 145 -12.63 0.65 -16.91
N LEU A 146 -11.80 1.12 -15.98
CA LEU A 146 -12.19 1.19 -14.57
C LEU A 146 -12.91 2.53 -14.34
N GLN A 147 -14.20 2.45 -14.07
CA GLN A 147 -15.05 3.57 -13.73
C GLN A 147 -14.81 4.01 -12.28
N LEU A 148 -13.78 4.83 -12.05
CA LEU A 148 -13.31 5.21 -10.71
C LEU A 148 -14.42 5.82 -9.84
N TRP A 149 -15.28 6.64 -10.44
CA TRP A 149 -16.40 7.28 -9.72
C TRP A 149 -17.42 6.29 -9.15
N LYS A 150 -17.51 5.12 -9.77
CA LYS A 150 -18.47 4.05 -9.42
C LYS A 150 -17.79 2.82 -8.80
N GLY A 151 -16.47 2.68 -8.97
CA GLY A 151 -15.67 1.59 -8.44
C GLY A 151 -15.90 0.24 -9.12
N TRP A 152 -16.19 0.22 -10.42
CA TRP A 152 -16.34 -1.03 -11.16
C TRP A 152 -15.62 -1.04 -12.50
N LEU A 153 -15.30 -2.24 -12.99
CA LEU A 153 -14.76 -2.48 -14.32
C LEU A 153 -15.91 -2.55 -15.33
N GLN A 154 -15.70 -1.98 -16.49
CA GLN A 154 -16.52 -2.19 -17.70
C GLN A 154 -15.60 -2.73 -18.81
N SER A 155 -15.93 -3.89 -19.35
CA SER A 155 -15.15 -4.59 -20.36
C SER A 155 -16.02 -4.94 -21.56
N ASP A 156 -15.52 -4.66 -22.74
CA ASP A 156 -16.15 -5.03 -24.00
C ASP A 156 -15.14 -5.83 -24.84
N PHE A 157 -15.56 -6.95 -25.42
CA PHE A 157 -14.72 -7.76 -26.31
C PHE A 157 -15.55 -8.62 -27.27
N SER A 158 -14.91 -9.11 -28.32
CA SER A 158 -15.49 -10.08 -29.27
C SER A 158 -14.80 -11.43 -29.14
N TRP A 159 -15.58 -12.50 -29.18
CA TRP A 159 -15.11 -13.87 -29.21
C TRP A 159 -16.00 -14.74 -30.13
N LYS A 160 -15.37 -15.46 -31.07
CA LYS A 160 -16.05 -16.30 -32.06
C LYS A 160 -17.18 -15.56 -32.80
N GLY A 161 -16.92 -14.29 -33.16
CA GLY A 161 -17.89 -13.42 -33.87
C GLY A 161 -19.10 -12.98 -33.04
N LYS A 162 -19.01 -13.09 -31.71
CA LYS A 162 -20.01 -12.59 -30.75
C LYS A 162 -19.41 -11.52 -29.88
N ASN A 163 -20.18 -10.45 -29.62
CA ASN A 163 -19.77 -9.36 -28.74
C ASN A 163 -20.27 -9.62 -27.32
N TYR A 164 -19.45 -9.26 -26.33
CA TYR A 164 -19.73 -9.40 -24.92
C TYR A 164 -19.39 -8.09 -24.21
N GLN A 165 -20.28 -7.69 -23.30
CA GLN A 165 -20.06 -6.62 -22.33
C GLN A 165 -20.07 -7.25 -20.94
N VAL A 166 -19.08 -6.93 -20.12
CA VAL A 166 -18.90 -7.47 -18.77
C VAL A 166 -18.67 -6.32 -17.82
N GLU A 167 -19.45 -6.27 -16.76
CA GLU A 167 -19.23 -5.35 -15.65
C GLU A 167 -18.90 -6.14 -14.40
N THR A 168 -17.89 -5.67 -13.63
CA THR A 168 -17.38 -6.35 -12.42
C THR A 168 -17.20 -5.35 -11.31
N ALA A 169 -17.88 -5.57 -10.17
CA ALA A 169 -17.83 -4.72 -8.99
C ALA A 169 -17.50 -5.56 -7.74
N CYS A 170 -16.93 -4.90 -6.72
CA CYS A 170 -16.74 -5.46 -5.39
C CYS A 170 -17.70 -4.80 -4.39
N ASP A 171 -18.24 -5.59 -3.46
CA ASP A 171 -19.00 -5.06 -2.32
C ASP A 171 -18.06 -4.26 -1.40
N PRO A 172 -18.45 -3.05 -0.95
CA PRO A 172 -17.58 -2.20 -0.15
C PRO A 172 -17.32 -2.72 1.28
N ILE A 173 -18.03 -3.76 1.73
CA ILE A 173 -17.95 -4.29 3.10
C ILE A 173 -17.63 -5.79 3.13
N ARG A 174 -18.16 -6.55 2.16
CA ARG A 174 -18.04 -8.02 2.12
C ARG A 174 -17.00 -8.44 1.10
N ASP A 175 -16.36 -9.58 1.32
CA ASP A 175 -15.45 -10.23 0.36
C ASP A 175 -16.27 -10.87 -0.78
N LEU A 176 -16.94 -10.03 -1.54
CA LEU A 176 -17.90 -10.41 -2.54
C LEU A 176 -17.68 -9.63 -3.83
N VAL A 177 -17.52 -10.37 -4.92
CA VAL A 177 -17.50 -9.84 -6.28
C VAL A 177 -18.83 -10.12 -6.97
N ALA A 178 -19.36 -9.14 -7.70
CA ALA A 178 -20.55 -9.23 -8.54
C ALA A 178 -20.19 -8.99 -9.99
N VAL A 179 -20.81 -9.74 -10.88
CA VAL A 179 -20.56 -9.69 -12.33
C VAL A 179 -21.89 -9.65 -13.08
N ARG A 180 -21.98 -8.74 -14.06
CA ARG A 180 -23.07 -8.67 -15.04
C ARG A 180 -22.49 -8.88 -16.43
N ILE A 181 -23.12 -9.75 -17.21
CA ILE A 181 -22.66 -10.10 -18.56
C ILE A 181 -23.81 -9.97 -19.54
N GLN A 182 -23.56 -9.26 -20.64
CA GLN A 182 -24.47 -9.18 -21.78
C GLN A 182 -23.74 -9.62 -23.05
N GLY A 183 -24.30 -10.58 -23.78
CA GLY A 183 -23.74 -11.06 -25.04
C GLY A 183 -24.68 -10.89 -26.23
N SER A 184 -24.15 -10.79 -27.46
CA SER A 184 -24.94 -10.93 -28.69
C SER A 184 -25.36 -12.40 -28.95
N GLY A 185 -24.73 -13.35 -28.26
CA GLY A 185 -25.05 -14.77 -28.18
C GLY A 185 -25.22 -15.24 -26.73
N LYS A 186 -25.35 -16.55 -26.51
CA LYS A 186 -25.31 -17.12 -25.15
C LYS A 186 -24.02 -16.70 -24.45
N VAL A 187 -24.13 -16.44 -23.15
CA VAL A 187 -22.98 -16.10 -22.31
C VAL A 187 -22.01 -17.28 -22.29
N ILE A 188 -20.73 -16.96 -22.38
CA ILE A 188 -19.62 -17.92 -22.31
C ILE A 188 -19.64 -18.61 -20.95
N PRO A 189 -19.44 -19.94 -20.86
CA PRO A 189 -19.32 -20.60 -19.57
C PRO A 189 -18.23 -19.99 -18.69
N ILE A 190 -18.46 -19.98 -17.39
CA ILE A 190 -17.59 -19.39 -16.38
C ILE A 190 -16.90 -20.51 -15.62
N LEU A 191 -15.58 -20.42 -15.50
CA LEU A 191 -14.74 -21.36 -14.76
C LEU A 191 -14.39 -20.80 -13.39
N PHE A 192 -14.50 -21.62 -12.37
CA PHE A 192 -13.97 -21.40 -11.03
C PHE A 192 -12.83 -22.38 -10.81
N ARG A 193 -11.61 -21.88 -10.61
CA ARG A 193 -10.40 -22.69 -10.45
C ARG A 193 -9.72 -22.32 -9.13
N PHE A 194 -9.26 -23.32 -8.41
CA PHE A 194 -8.66 -23.11 -7.08
C PHE A 194 -7.25 -23.71 -7.05
N PRO A 195 -6.20 -22.91 -6.83
CA PRO A 195 -4.83 -23.38 -6.74
C PRO A 195 -4.49 -23.91 -5.35
N TYR A 196 -3.41 -24.68 -5.25
CA TYR A 196 -2.69 -24.89 -4.00
C TYR A 196 -1.65 -23.79 -3.85
N PRO A 197 -1.26 -23.32 -2.63
CA PRO A 197 -0.31 -22.24 -2.47
C PRO A 197 1.11 -22.67 -2.79
N THR A 198 1.95 -21.68 -3.16
CA THR A 198 3.39 -21.85 -3.42
C THR A 198 4.24 -21.59 -2.19
N ALA A 199 3.82 -20.67 -1.30
CA ALA A 199 4.66 -20.02 -0.30
C ALA A 199 5.94 -19.40 -0.89
N GLY A 200 5.84 -18.86 -2.10
CA GLY A 200 6.92 -18.13 -2.74
C GLY A 200 7.19 -16.79 -2.06
N HIS A 201 8.44 -16.33 -2.12
CA HIS A 201 8.82 -15.04 -1.53
C HIS A 201 8.09 -13.85 -2.21
N SER A 202 7.94 -13.93 -3.54
CA SER A 202 7.30 -12.89 -4.36
C SER A 202 6.74 -13.56 -5.62
N ASP A 203 5.44 -13.91 -5.61
CA ASP A 203 4.76 -14.61 -6.69
C ASP A 203 3.22 -14.42 -6.65
N ASP A 204 2.51 -15.05 -7.60
CA ASP A 204 1.06 -15.07 -7.66
C ASP A 204 0.38 -16.02 -6.64
N ALA A 205 1.16 -16.72 -5.83
CA ALA A 205 0.74 -17.70 -4.84
C ALA A 205 0.00 -18.93 -5.42
N CYS A 206 0.14 -19.24 -6.70
CA CYS A 206 -0.62 -20.27 -7.40
C CYS A 206 0.23 -21.46 -7.84
N ASN A 207 -0.04 -22.63 -7.29
CA ASN A 207 0.46 -23.91 -7.79
C ASN A 207 -0.73 -24.71 -8.38
N TRP A 208 -0.87 -24.66 -9.70
CA TRP A 208 -1.95 -25.31 -10.44
C TRP A 208 -1.75 -26.82 -10.61
N ASP A 209 -0.53 -27.33 -10.43
CA ASP A 209 -0.17 -28.74 -10.66
C ASP A 209 -0.38 -29.63 -9.43
N ALA A 210 -0.61 -29.04 -8.26
CA ALA A 210 -0.74 -29.75 -6.99
C ALA A 210 -2.19 -30.13 -6.63
N ASN A 211 -2.99 -30.55 -7.62
CA ASN A 211 -4.43 -30.83 -7.46
C ASN A 211 -4.76 -31.94 -6.45
N ASP A 212 -3.82 -32.81 -6.16
CA ASP A 212 -3.97 -33.92 -5.19
C ASP A 212 -3.81 -33.47 -3.73
N LYS A 213 -3.14 -32.33 -3.48
CA LYS A 213 -2.84 -31.84 -2.13
C LYS A 213 -4.00 -31.09 -1.44
N HIS A 214 -5.06 -30.80 -2.18
CA HIS A 214 -6.19 -30.03 -1.66
C HIS A 214 -7.51 -30.50 -2.29
N SER A 215 -8.64 -30.07 -1.72
CA SER A 215 -9.95 -30.43 -2.22
C SER A 215 -10.96 -29.29 -2.15
N THR A 216 -11.91 -29.34 -3.09
CA THR A 216 -13.08 -28.46 -3.10
C THR A 216 -14.33 -29.29 -3.18
N GLU A 217 -15.21 -29.18 -2.20
CA GLU A 217 -16.43 -29.95 -2.08
C GLU A 217 -17.66 -29.07 -2.23
N ILE A 218 -18.68 -29.55 -2.93
CA ILE A 218 -20.00 -28.91 -2.92
C ILE A 218 -20.69 -29.34 -1.63
N VAL A 219 -20.78 -28.41 -0.66
CA VAL A 219 -21.44 -28.69 0.63
C VAL A 219 -22.91 -28.29 0.65
N LYS A 220 -23.34 -27.45 -0.30
CA LYS A 220 -24.73 -27.08 -0.52
C LYS A 220 -24.96 -26.79 -1.99
N ALA A 221 -26.00 -27.39 -2.59
CA ALA A 221 -26.50 -27.02 -3.90
C ALA A 221 -28.00 -26.72 -3.78
N GLY A 222 -28.46 -25.63 -4.37
CA GLY A 222 -29.84 -25.20 -4.38
C GLY A 222 -30.23 -24.58 -5.71
N HIS A 223 -31.42 -24.03 -5.79
CA HIS A 223 -31.83 -23.26 -6.94
C HIS A 223 -30.98 -21.98 -7.03
N GLN A 224 -30.18 -21.83 -8.09
CA GLN A 224 -29.34 -20.66 -8.34
C GLN A 224 -28.27 -20.38 -7.26
N GLN A 225 -27.83 -21.39 -6.53
CA GLN A 225 -26.81 -21.26 -5.49
C GLN A 225 -25.97 -22.54 -5.35
N VAL A 226 -24.67 -22.36 -5.16
CA VAL A 226 -23.75 -23.43 -4.72
C VAL A 226 -22.81 -22.86 -3.66
N LEU A 227 -22.67 -23.58 -2.55
CA LEU A 227 -21.66 -23.32 -1.53
C LEU A 227 -20.56 -24.37 -1.66
N LEU A 228 -19.34 -23.93 -1.92
CA LEU A 228 -18.14 -24.75 -1.96
C LEU A 228 -17.40 -24.64 -0.64
N LYS A 229 -16.82 -25.75 -0.20
CA LYS A 229 -15.85 -25.81 0.91
C LYS A 229 -14.49 -26.14 0.33
N ARG A 230 -13.53 -25.27 0.59
CA ARG A 230 -12.13 -25.47 0.25
C ARG A 230 -11.36 -25.98 1.45
N THR A 231 -10.53 -27.00 1.24
CA THR A 231 -9.66 -27.58 2.28
C THR A 231 -8.23 -27.69 1.73
N LEU A 232 -7.29 -27.04 2.42
CA LEU A 232 -5.85 -27.03 2.12
C LEU A 232 -5.11 -27.27 3.44
N ASP A 233 -4.56 -28.45 3.64
CA ASP A 233 -3.94 -28.85 4.92
C ASP A 233 -4.89 -28.54 6.11
N ALA A 234 -4.49 -27.68 7.04
CA ALA A 234 -5.32 -27.24 8.17
C ALA A 234 -6.22 -26.03 7.85
N THR A 235 -6.08 -25.41 6.67
CA THR A 235 -6.84 -24.23 6.27
C THR A 235 -8.14 -24.63 5.58
N THR A 236 -9.25 -24.01 6.01
CA THR A 236 -10.57 -24.20 5.37
C THR A 236 -11.22 -22.84 5.15
N TYR A 237 -11.82 -22.66 3.97
CA TYR A 237 -12.68 -21.51 3.68
C TYR A 237 -13.83 -21.90 2.75
N TYR A 238 -14.78 -21.02 2.55
CA TYR A 238 -15.99 -21.26 1.79
C TYR A 238 -16.17 -20.24 0.67
N VAL A 239 -16.74 -20.70 -0.46
CA VAL A 239 -17.06 -19.88 -1.61
C VAL A 239 -18.54 -20.03 -1.93
N ASP A 240 -19.32 -18.98 -1.75
CA ASP A 240 -20.77 -18.94 -2.01
C ASP A 240 -21.01 -18.30 -3.37
N ILE A 241 -21.40 -19.09 -4.34
CA ILE A 241 -21.67 -18.67 -5.72
C ILE A 241 -23.19 -18.64 -5.90
N ARG A 242 -23.73 -17.48 -6.30
CA ARG A 242 -25.16 -17.30 -6.57
C ARG A 242 -25.34 -16.64 -7.92
N TRP A 243 -26.42 -16.95 -8.63
CA TRP A 243 -26.67 -16.38 -9.94
C TRP A 243 -28.16 -16.12 -10.17
N GLU A 244 -28.43 -15.33 -11.18
CA GLU A 244 -29.75 -14.99 -11.66
C GLU A 244 -29.99 -15.64 -13.03
N GLY A 245 -31.20 -16.13 -13.30
CA GLY A 245 -31.53 -16.81 -14.55
C GLY A 245 -31.23 -18.31 -14.54
N LYS A 246 -31.19 -18.91 -15.73
CA LYS A 246 -30.98 -20.37 -15.91
C LYS A 246 -29.50 -20.66 -16.17
N ALA A 247 -28.92 -21.51 -15.35
CA ALA A 247 -27.57 -22.03 -15.56
C ALA A 247 -27.39 -23.43 -15.00
N ALA A 248 -26.42 -24.18 -15.51
CA ALA A 248 -25.99 -25.47 -14.97
C ALA A 248 -24.63 -25.30 -14.30
N PHE A 249 -24.51 -25.79 -13.06
CA PHE A 249 -23.24 -25.86 -12.32
C PHE A 249 -22.71 -27.29 -12.31
N LYS A 250 -21.44 -27.49 -12.67
CA LYS A 250 -20.84 -28.82 -12.80
C LYS A 250 -19.37 -28.81 -12.34
N ALA A 251 -18.98 -29.81 -11.56
CA ALA A 251 -17.56 -30.08 -11.31
C ALA A 251 -16.89 -30.61 -12.58
N LEU A 252 -15.69 -30.07 -12.89
CA LEU A 252 -14.83 -30.51 -13.98
C LEU A 252 -13.73 -31.46 -13.49
N ASN A 253 -13.19 -31.15 -12.32
CA ASN A 253 -12.19 -31.95 -11.62
C ASN A 253 -12.31 -31.66 -10.10
N ARG A 254 -11.34 -32.11 -9.32
CA ARG A 254 -11.33 -31.99 -7.84
C ARG A 254 -11.40 -30.54 -7.35
N ASN A 255 -10.82 -29.58 -8.10
CA ASN A 255 -10.68 -28.17 -7.70
C ASN A 255 -11.11 -27.18 -8.80
N GLY A 256 -11.83 -27.65 -9.80
CA GLY A 256 -12.32 -26.86 -10.92
C GLY A 256 -13.81 -27.09 -11.18
N PHE A 257 -14.56 -26.00 -11.41
CA PHE A 257 -16.00 -26.02 -11.65
C PHE A 257 -16.36 -25.12 -12.82
N ARG A 258 -17.50 -25.46 -13.46
CA ARG A 258 -18.05 -24.69 -14.58
C ARG A 258 -19.49 -24.30 -14.28
N LEU A 259 -19.80 -23.03 -14.41
CA LEU A 259 -21.15 -22.45 -14.45
C LEU A 259 -21.48 -22.14 -15.91
N THR A 260 -22.55 -22.74 -16.44
CA THR A 260 -22.94 -22.63 -17.86
C THR A 260 -24.27 -21.89 -17.97
N PRO A 261 -24.28 -20.59 -18.23
CA PRO A 261 -25.48 -19.80 -18.51
C PRO A 261 -26.20 -20.27 -19.78
N GLN A 262 -27.53 -20.13 -19.79
CA GLN A 262 -28.36 -20.50 -20.96
C GLN A 262 -28.80 -19.31 -21.80
N ASP A 263 -28.75 -18.11 -21.24
CA ASP A 263 -29.29 -16.88 -21.81
C ASP A 263 -28.17 -15.96 -22.34
N LYS A 264 -28.54 -14.86 -22.99
CA LYS A 264 -27.64 -13.81 -23.49
C LYS A 264 -27.27 -12.80 -22.40
N GLN A 265 -28.04 -12.71 -21.34
CA GLN A 265 -27.82 -11.89 -20.16
C GLN A 265 -27.68 -12.80 -18.95
N PHE A 266 -26.71 -12.50 -18.12
CA PHE A 266 -26.47 -13.29 -16.93
C PHE A 266 -25.79 -12.45 -15.86
N ALA A 267 -26.19 -12.66 -14.59
CA ALA A 267 -25.56 -12.03 -13.45
C ALA A 267 -25.25 -13.07 -12.38
N PHE A 268 -24.15 -12.89 -11.68
CA PHE A 268 -23.77 -13.71 -10.54
C PHE A 268 -22.98 -12.95 -9.50
N THR A 269 -22.97 -13.50 -8.28
CA THR A 269 -22.14 -13.07 -7.18
C THR A 269 -21.28 -14.24 -6.68
N CYS A 270 -20.07 -13.93 -6.20
CA CYS A 270 -19.15 -14.88 -5.60
C CYS A 270 -18.59 -14.30 -4.32
N GLU A 271 -18.91 -14.89 -3.18
CA GLU A 271 -18.49 -14.46 -1.85
C GLU A 271 -17.55 -15.45 -1.20
N TYR A 272 -16.46 -14.94 -0.64
CA TYR A 272 -15.44 -15.72 0.06
C TYR A 272 -15.58 -15.53 1.58
N ARG A 273 -15.57 -16.64 2.34
CA ARG A 273 -15.86 -16.62 3.79
C ARG A 273 -15.04 -17.62 4.57
N THR A 274 -14.73 -17.28 5.81
CA THR A 274 -14.05 -18.19 6.75
C THR A 274 -14.98 -19.25 7.38
N ALA A 275 -16.32 -19.06 7.29
CA ALA A 275 -17.32 -19.94 7.90
C ALA A 275 -18.47 -20.26 6.95
N ALA A 276 -19.07 -21.46 7.14
CA ALA A 276 -20.19 -21.95 6.34
C ALA A 276 -21.56 -21.30 6.63
N GLY A 277 -21.64 -20.41 7.62
CA GLY A 277 -22.90 -19.82 8.11
C GLY A 277 -23.75 -19.19 7.01
N SER A 278 -25.07 -19.14 7.22
CA SER A 278 -25.98 -18.44 6.32
C SER A 278 -25.76 -16.92 6.42
N VAL A 279 -25.63 -16.25 5.29
CA VAL A 279 -25.58 -14.80 5.20
C VAL A 279 -26.72 -14.30 4.31
N ALA A 280 -27.18 -13.08 4.57
CA ALA A 280 -28.18 -12.42 3.74
C ALA A 280 -27.73 -12.39 2.28
N ASN A 281 -28.62 -12.74 1.36
CA ASN A 281 -28.32 -12.67 -0.06
C ASN A 281 -28.11 -11.21 -0.46
N LYS A 282 -27.06 -10.98 -1.27
CA LYS A 282 -26.90 -9.77 -2.07
C LYS A 282 -26.86 -10.18 -3.54
N ASP A 283 -27.81 -9.70 -4.32
CA ASP A 283 -27.79 -9.85 -5.77
C ASP A 283 -26.77 -8.90 -6.42
N ALA A 284 -26.50 -9.11 -7.70
CA ALA A 284 -25.52 -8.31 -8.40
C ALA A 284 -25.88 -6.81 -8.42
N GLU A 285 -27.15 -6.47 -8.64
CA GLU A 285 -27.62 -5.09 -8.67
C GLU A 285 -27.36 -4.34 -7.35
N SER A 286 -27.65 -5.00 -6.22
CA SER A 286 -27.38 -4.47 -4.87
C SER A 286 -25.89 -4.17 -4.65
N VAL A 287 -25.00 -5.03 -5.17
CA VAL A 287 -23.54 -4.83 -5.05
C VAL A 287 -23.06 -3.66 -5.90
N PHE A 288 -23.53 -3.57 -7.15
CA PHE A 288 -23.19 -2.44 -8.03
C PHE A 288 -23.67 -1.11 -7.46
N LYS A 289 -24.89 -1.10 -6.90
CA LYS A 289 -25.39 0.09 -6.22
C LYS A 289 -24.54 0.45 -5.00
N ALA A 290 -24.21 -0.50 -4.15
CA ALA A 290 -23.39 -0.26 -2.96
C ALA A 290 -21.98 0.23 -3.34
N SER A 291 -21.36 -0.34 -4.37
CA SER A 291 -20.07 0.12 -4.92
C SER A 291 -20.16 1.58 -5.39
N ALA A 292 -21.19 1.92 -6.20
CA ALA A 292 -21.38 3.27 -6.69
C ALA A 292 -21.60 4.28 -5.56
N ASP A 293 -22.43 3.94 -4.57
CA ASP A 293 -22.71 4.80 -3.42
C ASP A 293 -21.43 5.05 -2.60
N TYR A 294 -20.63 3.99 -2.34
CA TYR A 294 -19.37 4.08 -1.60
C TYR A 294 -18.33 4.95 -2.32
N TRP A 295 -18.05 4.68 -3.60
CA TRP A 295 -17.02 5.39 -4.33
C TRP A 295 -17.41 6.83 -4.65
N THR A 296 -18.70 7.08 -4.94
CA THR A 296 -19.21 8.45 -5.07
C THR A 296 -18.98 9.24 -3.77
N ASN A 297 -19.30 8.65 -2.61
CA ASN A 297 -19.05 9.30 -1.32
C ASN A 297 -17.56 9.51 -1.06
N PHE A 298 -16.70 8.51 -1.32
CA PHE A 298 -15.27 8.60 -1.19
C PHE A 298 -14.70 9.82 -1.94
N TRP A 299 -15.06 9.97 -3.22
CA TRP A 299 -14.58 11.08 -4.04
C TRP A 299 -15.21 12.43 -3.67
N GLN A 300 -16.42 12.45 -3.15
CA GLN A 300 -17.11 13.68 -2.73
C GLN A 300 -16.58 14.24 -1.42
N THR A 301 -16.11 13.40 -0.50
CA THR A 301 -15.72 13.79 0.86
C THR A 301 -14.21 13.92 1.05
N GLY A 302 -13.42 13.15 0.32
CA GLY A 302 -11.96 13.14 0.40
C GLY A 302 -11.25 14.35 -0.20
N GLY A 303 -9.94 14.34 -0.11
CA GLY A 303 -9.07 15.29 -0.78
C GLY A 303 -9.06 15.12 -2.30
N ILE A 304 -8.93 16.22 -3.03
CA ILE A 304 -8.82 16.22 -4.48
C ILE A 304 -7.88 17.34 -4.95
N VAL A 305 -7.23 17.10 -6.10
CA VAL A 305 -6.45 18.10 -6.83
C VAL A 305 -6.97 18.24 -8.25
N ASP A 306 -6.83 19.41 -8.83
CA ASP A 306 -7.10 19.69 -10.24
C ASP A 306 -5.90 20.42 -10.85
N PHE A 307 -5.25 19.78 -11.80
CA PHE A 307 -4.09 20.30 -12.51
C PHE A 307 -4.43 20.76 -13.95
N SER A 308 -5.70 20.86 -14.29
CA SER A 308 -6.16 21.22 -15.65
C SER A 308 -5.69 22.61 -16.10
N ARG A 309 -5.36 23.48 -15.17
CA ARG A 309 -4.89 24.85 -15.42
C ARG A 309 -3.36 24.98 -15.42
N CYS A 310 -2.63 23.91 -15.10
CA CYS A 310 -1.17 23.94 -15.13
C CYS A 310 -0.66 24.04 -16.56
N SER A 311 0.34 24.89 -16.78
CA SER A 311 0.98 25.05 -18.10
C SER A 311 2.09 24.02 -18.38
N ASP A 312 2.61 23.36 -17.35
CA ASP A 312 3.59 22.26 -17.51
C ASP A 312 2.88 21.02 -18.09
N SER A 313 3.40 20.52 -19.23
CA SER A 313 2.83 19.38 -19.94
C SER A 313 2.78 18.08 -19.14
N ARG A 314 3.62 17.96 -18.09
CA ARG A 314 3.72 16.81 -17.18
C ARG A 314 2.60 16.78 -16.13
N ALA A 315 1.89 17.89 -15.94
CA ALA A 315 0.86 18.02 -14.91
C ALA A 315 -0.26 16.98 -15.07
N LYS A 316 -0.66 16.68 -16.30
CA LYS A 316 -1.67 15.63 -16.59
C LYS A 316 -1.22 14.26 -16.10
N GLU A 317 0.04 13.89 -16.29
CA GLU A 317 0.58 12.61 -15.82
C GLU A 317 0.67 12.58 -14.29
N LEU A 318 1.08 13.67 -13.65
CA LEU A 318 1.11 13.76 -12.19
C LEU A 318 -0.31 13.63 -11.59
N GLU A 319 -1.30 14.30 -12.18
CA GLU A 319 -2.71 14.17 -11.76
C GLU A 319 -3.21 12.72 -11.89
N ARG A 320 -2.93 12.08 -13.02
CA ARG A 320 -3.27 10.67 -13.22
C ARG A 320 -2.68 9.77 -12.13
N ARG A 321 -1.38 9.93 -11.83
CA ARG A 321 -0.72 9.16 -10.76
C ARG A 321 -1.38 9.38 -9.41
N ILE A 322 -1.75 10.61 -9.09
CA ILE A 322 -2.41 10.98 -7.82
C ILE A 322 -3.78 10.31 -7.70
N ILE A 323 -4.64 10.49 -8.70
CA ILE A 323 -6.01 9.95 -8.65
C ILE A 323 -6.00 8.42 -8.59
N LEU A 324 -5.18 7.76 -9.41
CA LEU A 324 -5.07 6.31 -9.41
C LEU A 324 -4.45 5.79 -8.10
N SER A 325 -3.48 6.50 -7.51
CA SER A 325 -2.90 6.11 -6.23
C SER A 325 -3.91 6.15 -5.08
N GLN A 326 -4.81 7.15 -5.03
CA GLN A 326 -5.88 7.19 -4.03
C GLN A 326 -6.78 5.95 -4.13
N TYR A 327 -7.22 5.62 -5.36
CA TYR A 327 -8.04 4.43 -5.59
C TYR A 327 -7.32 3.15 -5.18
N LEU A 328 -6.09 2.95 -5.65
CA LEU A 328 -5.32 1.73 -5.41
C LEU A 328 -5.03 1.49 -3.93
N LEU A 329 -4.70 2.54 -3.19
CA LEU A 329 -4.46 2.41 -1.75
C LEU A 329 -5.76 2.11 -0.99
N ALA A 330 -6.88 2.74 -1.36
CA ALA A 330 -8.17 2.42 -0.77
C ALA A 330 -8.62 0.98 -1.05
N VAL A 331 -8.32 0.43 -2.24
CA VAL A 331 -8.64 -0.96 -2.62
C VAL A 331 -7.72 -1.97 -1.94
N ASN A 332 -6.43 -1.65 -1.73
CA ASN A 332 -5.41 -2.62 -1.36
C ASN A 332 -4.92 -2.52 0.09
N CYS A 333 -5.04 -1.33 0.72
CA CYS A 333 -4.35 -1.01 1.97
C CYS A 333 -5.27 -0.46 3.07
N ALA A 334 -6.59 -0.47 2.88
CA ALA A 334 -7.56 0.09 3.83
C ALA A 334 -8.31 -0.98 4.63
N GLY A 335 -7.72 -2.17 4.80
CA GLY A 335 -8.28 -3.27 5.60
C GLY A 335 -8.13 -3.09 7.10
N ASN A 336 -8.42 -4.17 7.84
CA ASN A 336 -8.35 -4.21 9.31
C ASN A 336 -6.97 -4.63 9.85
N THR A 337 -5.98 -4.73 8.97
CA THR A 337 -4.61 -5.18 9.28
C THR A 337 -3.61 -4.34 8.49
N PRO A 338 -2.35 -4.25 8.95
CA PRO A 338 -1.31 -3.63 8.14
C PRO A 338 -1.18 -4.35 6.78
N PRO A 339 -1.05 -3.61 5.68
CA PRO A 339 -0.91 -4.24 4.37
C PRO A 339 0.46 -4.90 4.18
N GLN A 340 0.53 -5.86 3.26
CA GLN A 340 1.80 -6.24 2.68
C GLN A 340 2.28 -5.16 1.67
N GLU A 341 3.52 -5.22 1.27
CA GLU A 341 4.16 -4.23 0.39
C GLU A 341 3.42 -4.04 -0.96
N THR A 342 2.84 -5.11 -1.49
CA THR A 342 2.12 -5.16 -2.77
C THR A 342 0.60 -5.13 -2.64
N GLY A 343 0.06 -4.85 -1.45
CA GLY A 343 -1.38 -4.86 -1.19
C GLY A 343 -2.01 -6.25 -1.34
N LEU A 344 -3.17 -6.33 -2.01
CA LEU A 344 -3.95 -7.56 -2.19
C LEU A 344 -3.96 -8.04 -3.65
N THR A 345 -2.90 -7.77 -4.41
CA THR A 345 -2.80 -8.18 -5.81
C THR A 345 -1.92 -9.43 -5.98
N TYR A 346 -0.73 -9.44 -5.38
CA TYR A 346 0.13 -10.63 -5.33
C TYR A 346 1.06 -10.57 -4.12
N ASN A 347 1.75 -11.69 -3.81
CA ASN A 347 2.60 -11.76 -2.64
C ASN A 347 3.95 -11.05 -2.86
N SER A 348 4.34 -10.28 -1.83
CA SER A 348 5.71 -9.85 -1.58
C SER A 348 6.05 -10.22 -0.14
N TRP A 349 7.26 -10.71 0.11
CA TRP A 349 7.66 -11.20 1.43
C TRP A 349 6.63 -12.20 2.03
N PHE A 350 6.20 -13.16 1.22
CA PHE A 350 5.19 -14.19 1.60
C PHE A 350 3.83 -13.59 2.00
N GLY A 351 3.56 -12.34 1.68
CA GLY A 351 2.32 -11.64 2.07
C GLY A 351 2.31 -11.14 3.51
N LYS A 352 3.45 -11.10 4.20
CA LYS A 352 3.56 -10.63 5.59
C LYS A 352 3.13 -9.17 5.73
N TYR A 353 2.59 -8.80 6.90
CA TYR A 353 2.32 -7.42 7.26
C TYR A 353 3.61 -6.63 7.30
N HIS A 354 3.64 -5.49 6.63
CA HIS A 354 4.85 -4.69 6.41
C HIS A 354 4.81 -3.40 7.25
N LEU A 355 5.20 -3.50 8.53
CA LEU A 355 5.17 -2.33 9.43
C LEU A 355 6.20 -1.27 9.04
N GLU A 356 7.29 -1.68 8.40
CA GLU A 356 8.26 -0.76 7.81
C GLU A 356 7.59 0.21 6.82
N MET A 357 6.68 -0.32 5.99
CA MET A 357 6.03 0.44 4.92
C MET A 357 4.67 1.02 5.30
N ILE A 358 4.16 0.76 6.51
CA ILE A 358 2.82 1.20 6.89
C ILE A 358 2.65 2.72 6.81
N TRP A 359 3.68 3.50 7.13
CA TRP A 359 3.65 4.95 6.97
C TRP A 359 3.44 5.36 5.51
N TRP A 360 4.16 4.73 4.60
CA TRP A 360 4.06 4.96 3.16
C TRP A 360 2.71 4.52 2.58
N HIS A 361 2.12 3.45 3.12
CA HIS A 361 0.79 3.01 2.68
C HIS A 361 -0.32 3.92 3.20
N GLN A 362 -0.25 4.40 4.44
CA GLN A 362 -1.44 4.82 5.17
C GLN A 362 -1.44 6.27 5.65
N ALA A 363 -0.28 6.94 5.79
CA ALA A 363 -0.24 8.34 6.24
C ALA A 363 -1.12 9.25 5.35
N GLN A 364 -1.16 8.96 4.07
CA GLN A 364 -1.95 9.71 3.09
C GLN A 364 -3.46 9.66 3.36
N PHE A 365 -4.02 8.60 3.99
CA PHE A 365 -5.47 8.57 4.25
C PHE A 365 -5.93 9.74 5.12
N ALA A 366 -5.25 10.02 6.22
CA ALA A 366 -5.57 11.17 7.05
C ALA A 366 -5.35 12.49 6.29
N LEU A 367 -4.24 12.62 5.55
CA LEU A 367 -3.90 13.82 4.80
C LEU A 367 -4.88 14.12 3.66
N TRP A 368 -5.52 13.09 3.09
CA TRP A 368 -6.49 13.20 2.00
C TRP A 368 -7.94 13.05 2.47
N GLY A 369 -8.22 13.26 3.77
CA GLY A 369 -9.58 13.38 4.30
C GLY A 369 -10.32 12.07 4.51
N HIS A 370 -9.62 10.94 4.64
CA HIS A 370 -10.16 9.61 4.95
C HIS A 370 -9.53 9.01 6.22
N PRO A 371 -9.52 9.73 7.37
CA PRO A 371 -8.87 9.25 8.59
C PRO A 371 -9.43 7.92 9.11
N GLU A 372 -10.70 7.60 8.81
CA GLU A 372 -11.35 6.35 9.20
C GLU A 372 -10.68 5.11 8.56
N LEU A 373 -10.08 5.25 7.37
CA LEU A 373 -9.37 4.17 6.71
C LEU A 373 -8.03 3.90 7.39
N LEU A 374 -7.34 4.95 7.84
CA LEU A 374 -6.13 4.81 8.66
C LEU A 374 -6.47 4.22 10.03
N GLU A 375 -7.47 4.76 10.73
CA GLU A 375 -7.85 4.33 12.07
C GLU A 375 -8.18 2.83 12.12
N ARG A 376 -8.91 2.33 11.10
CA ARG A 376 -9.32 0.93 10.99
C ARG A 376 -8.13 -0.03 11.05
N SER A 377 -7.05 0.25 10.34
CA SER A 377 -5.88 -0.63 10.31
C SER A 377 -5.02 -0.51 11.56
N LEU A 378 -5.03 0.64 12.23
CA LEU A 378 -4.29 0.83 13.49
C LEU A 378 -4.89 0.02 14.66
N ASP A 379 -6.11 -0.47 14.57
CA ASP A 379 -6.70 -1.40 15.54
C ASP A 379 -5.90 -2.70 15.66
N TRP A 380 -5.15 -3.06 14.64
CA TRP A 380 -4.25 -4.21 14.70
C TRP A 380 -3.19 -4.08 15.80
N TYR A 381 -2.68 -2.89 16.09
CA TYR A 381 -1.64 -2.66 17.10
C TYR A 381 -2.07 -3.10 18.49
N PHE A 382 -3.36 -2.97 18.85
CA PHE A 382 -3.89 -3.48 20.12
C PHE A 382 -3.82 -5.02 20.20
N ARG A 383 -4.05 -5.72 19.09
CA ARG A 383 -3.94 -7.18 19.03
C ARG A 383 -2.49 -7.65 19.08
N ALA A 384 -1.59 -6.86 18.53
CA ALA A 384 -0.16 -7.18 18.43
C ALA A 384 0.64 -6.84 19.68
N GLU A 385 0.12 -5.93 20.55
CA GLU A 385 0.81 -5.45 21.73
C GLU A 385 1.43 -6.55 22.62
N PRO A 386 0.71 -7.64 22.98
CA PRO A 386 1.30 -8.68 23.85
C PRO A 386 2.52 -9.37 23.23
N MET A 387 2.55 -9.55 21.91
CA MET A 387 3.70 -10.11 21.23
C MET A 387 4.83 -9.08 21.07
N ALA A 388 4.49 -7.83 20.75
CA ALA A 388 5.45 -6.73 20.66
C ALA A 388 6.22 -6.51 21.97
N ARG A 389 5.54 -6.69 23.11
CA ARG A 389 6.16 -6.69 24.46
C ARG A 389 7.12 -7.86 24.66
N LYS A 390 6.72 -9.08 24.29
CA LYS A 390 7.60 -10.27 24.35
C LYS A 390 8.84 -10.09 23.50
N ILE A 391 8.71 -9.48 22.31
CA ILE A 391 9.84 -9.21 21.41
C ILE A 391 10.79 -8.20 22.05
N ALA A 392 10.29 -7.10 22.63
CA ALA A 392 11.13 -6.14 23.35
C ALA A 392 11.92 -6.81 24.49
N GLN A 393 11.24 -7.59 25.33
CA GLN A 393 11.86 -8.34 26.43
C GLN A 393 12.92 -9.34 25.93
N ARG A 394 12.63 -10.10 24.86
CA ARG A 394 13.58 -11.02 24.24
C ARG A 394 14.85 -10.31 23.76
N GLN A 395 14.69 -9.11 23.20
CA GLN A 395 15.79 -8.27 22.72
C GLN A 395 16.51 -7.51 23.87
N GLY A 396 16.01 -7.58 25.09
CA GLY A 396 16.62 -6.96 26.28
C GLY A 396 16.22 -5.49 26.48
N TYR A 397 15.06 -5.09 25.95
CA TYR A 397 14.51 -3.75 26.07
C TYR A 397 13.20 -3.72 26.85
N LYS A 398 12.85 -2.54 27.38
CA LYS A 398 11.57 -2.23 27.99
C LYS A 398 10.53 -1.85 26.93
N GLY A 399 9.27 -1.70 27.33
CA GLY A 399 8.18 -1.26 26.47
C GLY A 399 7.79 -2.28 25.40
N ILE A 400 7.41 -1.79 24.21
CA ILE A 400 6.97 -2.61 23.08
C ILE A 400 7.77 -2.33 21.82
N ARG A 401 8.09 -3.41 21.08
CA ARG A 401 8.93 -3.40 19.86
C ARG A 401 8.09 -3.70 18.62
N TRP A 402 8.00 -2.75 17.71
CA TRP A 402 7.37 -2.93 16.40
C TRP A 402 8.40 -3.42 15.38
N MET A 403 8.12 -4.56 14.77
CA MET A 403 9.06 -5.23 13.87
C MET A 403 8.94 -4.72 12.43
N LYS A 404 9.91 -5.03 11.56
CA LYS A 404 9.84 -4.75 10.12
C LYS A 404 8.62 -5.41 9.50
N MET A 405 8.50 -6.72 9.69
CA MET A 405 7.44 -7.55 9.13
C MET A 405 6.93 -8.54 10.18
N THR A 406 5.65 -8.81 10.13
CA THR A 406 4.99 -9.77 10.99
C THR A 406 3.92 -10.56 10.23
N ASP A 407 3.34 -11.54 10.89
CA ASP A 407 2.23 -12.35 10.42
C ASP A 407 0.97 -12.15 11.32
N PRO A 408 -0.12 -12.85 11.08
CA PRO A 408 -1.33 -12.75 11.92
C PRO A 408 -1.12 -13.06 13.41
N SER A 409 -0.06 -13.80 13.77
CA SER A 409 0.29 -14.04 15.18
C SER A 409 1.01 -12.85 15.82
N SER A 410 1.39 -11.85 15.02
CA SER A 410 2.20 -10.68 15.39
C SER A 410 3.64 -11.01 15.78
N GLU A 411 4.09 -12.25 15.58
CA GLU A 411 5.50 -12.60 15.75
C GLU A 411 6.33 -12.08 14.58
N GLU A 412 7.59 -11.78 14.85
CA GLU A 412 8.52 -11.31 13.83
C GLU A 412 8.72 -12.36 12.73
N ALA A 413 8.64 -11.94 11.47
CA ALA A 413 9.04 -12.76 10.34
C ALA A 413 10.57 -12.76 10.19
N PRO A 414 11.26 -13.93 10.24
CA PRO A 414 12.72 -13.98 10.12
C PRO A 414 13.21 -13.35 8.81
N SER A 415 14.18 -12.44 8.91
CA SER A 415 14.80 -11.79 7.76
C SER A 415 16.28 -11.45 8.07
N LYS A 416 17.01 -10.96 7.05
CA LYS A 416 18.40 -10.54 7.20
C LYS A 416 18.56 -9.28 8.05
N VAL A 417 17.58 -8.39 7.98
CA VAL A 417 17.67 -7.02 8.48
C VAL A 417 16.56 -6.68 9.47
N GLY A 418 15.44 -7.40 9.46
CA GLY A 418 14.21 -7.03 10.14
C GLY A 418 14.34 -6.71 11.62
N SER A 419 15.09 -7.53 12.36
CA SER A 419 15.32 -7.33 13.81
C SER A 419 16.16 -6.08 14.13
N TYR A 420 16.92 -5.58 13.17
CA TYR A 420 17.83 -4.45 13.34
C TYR A 420 17.26 -3.13 12.85
N LEU A 421 16.17 -3.14 12.06
CA LEU A 421 15.51 -1.90 11.63
C LEU A 421 14.77 -1.25 12.80
N ILE A 422 14.93 0.06 12.92
CA ILE A 422 14.29 0.84 14.00
C ILE A 422 13.45 2.01 13.51
N TRP A 423 13.56 2.40 12.24
CA TRP A 423 12.83 3.57 11.73
C TRP A 423 11.32 3.40 11.65
N GLN A 424 10.80 2.15 11.66
CA GLN A 424 9.36 1.88 11.79
C GLN A 424 8.84 1.95 13.23
N GLN A 425 9.72 1.96 14.23
CA GLN A 425 9.32 2.00 15.64
C GLN A 425 8.42 3.22 15.97
N PRO A 426 8.72 4.45 15.50
CA PRO A 426 7.88 5.62 15.77
C PRO A 426 6.65 5.75 14.86
N HIS A 427 6.41 4.86 13.89
CA HIS A 427 5.31 5.02 12.95
C HIS A 427 3.94 5.13 13.61
N LEU A 428 3.68 4.35 14.66
CA LEU A 428 2.42 4.44 15.39
C LEU A 428 2.20 5.84 15.97
N ILE A 429 3.23 6.46 16.54
CA ILE A 429 3.18 7.82 17.09
C ILE A 429 2.87 8.83 15.97
N TYR A 430 3.51 8.68 14.82
CA TYR A 430 3.28 9.57 13.68
C TYR A 430 1.85 9.44 13.13
N LEU A 431 1.40 8.21 12.90
CA LEU A 431 0.09 7.94 12.33
C LEU A 431 -1.06 8.37 13.26
N THR A 432 -0.89 8.19 14.58
CA THR A 432 -1.86 8.69 15.57
C THR A 432 -1.86 10.22 15.64
N GLU A 433 -0.72 10.89 15.46
CA GLU A 433 -0.67 12.35 15.35
C GLU A 433 -1.43 12.85 14.11
N LEU A 434 -1.31 12.16 12.96
CA LEU A 434 -2.11 12.49 11.77
C LEU A 434 -3.61 12.30 12.01
N LEU A 435 -4.03 11.23 12.70
CA LEU A 435 -5.43 11.05 13.11
C LEU A 435 -5.93 12.18 14.00
N ARG A 436 -5.11 12.57 15.00
CA ARG A 436 -5.43 13.70 15.89
C ARG A 436 -5.61 15.01 15.11
N ARG A 437 -4.75 15.27 14.12
CA ARG A 437 -4.84 16.45 13.23
C ARG A 437 -6.08 16.42 12.34
N ALA A 438 -6.51 15.22 11.95
CA ALA A 438 -7.76 15.01 11.22
C ALA A 438 -9.03 15.09 12.10
N GLY A 439 -8.87 15.36 13.42
CA GLY A 439 -10.00 15.50 14.35
C GLY A 439 -10.48 14.20 14.99
N THR A 440 -9.78 13.07 14.78
CA THR A 440 -10.10 11.79 15.41
C THR A 440 -9.69 11.80 16.89
N ASN A 441 -10.51 11.22 17.75
CA ASN A 441 -10.14 11.02 19.14
C ASN A 441 -9.15 9.86 19.29
N VAL A 442 -7.90 10.17 19.56
CA VAL A 442 -6.80 9.20 19.67
C VAL A 442 -6.49 8.75 21.11
N SER A 443 -7.28 9.16 22.10
CA SER A 443 -7.02 8.84 23.51
C SER A 443 -6.89 7.34 23.79
N ARG A 444 -7.55 6.49 23.03
CA ARG A 444 -7.46 5.03 23.16
C ARG A 444 -6.07 4.47 22.85
N PHE A 445 -5.25 5.20 22.08
CA PHE A 445 -3.88 4.80 21.74
C PHE A 445 -2.84 5.21 22.80
N SER A 446 -3.22 5.93 23.86
CA SER A 446 -2.28 6.51 24.83
C SER A 446 -1.32 5.48 25.44
N THR A 447 -1.83 4.31 25.87
CA THR A 447 -0.97 3.25 26.44
C THR A 447 0.02 2.69 25.40
N LEU A 448 -0.43 2.46 24.17
CA LEU A 448 0.47 1.98 23.09
C LEU A 448 1.54 3.00 22.76
N ILE A 449 1.20 4.30 22.75
CA ILE A 449 2.16 5.40 22.53
C ILE A 449 3.18 5.46 23.66
N GLU A 450 2.72 5.40 24.92
CA GLU A 450 3.59 5.41 26.12
C GLU A 450 4.61 4.27 26.08
N GLU A 451 4.14 3.05 25.83
CA GLU A 451 5.00 1.87 25.81
C GLU A 451 5.92 1.82 24.57
N THR A 452 5.47 2.39 23.44
CA THR A 452 6.33 2.62 22.26
C THR A 452 7.47 3.59 22.62
N ALA A 453 7.14 4.69 23.32
CA ALA A 453 8.11 5.66 23.78
C ALA A 453 9.05 5.09 24.83
N GLU A 454 8.56 4.22 25.73
CA GLU A 454 9.40 3.52 26.71
C GLU A 454 10.48 2.67 26.03
N PHE A 455 10.11 1.90 24.99
CA PHE A 455 11.10 1.18 24.20
C PHE A 455 12.12 2.12 23.56
N MET A 456 11.64 3.19 22.92
CA MET A 456 12.51 4.16 22.25
C MET A 456 13.51 4.80 23.20
N LEU A 457 13.07 5.18 24.39
CA LEU A 457 13.93 5.76 25.43
C LEU A 457 14.95 4.76 25.93
N ASP A 458 14.54 3.52 26.20
CA ASP A 458 15.43 2.48 26.70
C ASP A 458 16.50 2.08 25.65
N TYR A 459 16.10 1.97 24.38
CA TYR A 459 17.01 1.75 23.26
C TYR A 459 18.05 2.89 23.15
N ALA A 460 17.60 4.15 23.20
CA ALA A 460 18.49 5.31 23.12
C ALA A 460 19.45 5.36 24.32
N ARG A 461 19.00 5.04 25.53
CA ARG A 461 19.86 4.93 26.73
C ARG A 461 20.94 3.86 26.58
N GLN A 462 20.58 2.68 26.10
CA GLN A 462 21.54 1.59 25.89
C GLN A 462 22.53 1.93 24.79
N SER A 463 22.09 2.57 23.71
CA SER A 463 22.94 3.05 22.61
C SER A 463 23.91 4.16 23.06
N SER A 464 23.57 4.90 24.11
CA SER A 464 24.35 6.03 24.64
C SER A 464 25.20 5.64 25.84
N ALA A 465 25.40 4.36 26.12
CA ALA A 465 26.18 3.90 27.26
C ALA A 465 27.60 4.51 27.24
N GLY A 466 27.96 5.20 28.33
CA GLY A 466 29.24 5.91 28.45
C GLY A 466 29.24 7.37 28.03
N LYS A 467 28.14 7.91 27.46
CA LYS A 467 28.01 9.36 27.22
C LYS A 467 27.64 10.11 28.49
N SER A 468 28.18 11.32 28.64
CA SER A 468 27.93 12.19 29.82
C SER A 468 27.46 13.61 29.46
N ASP A 469 27.25 13.88 28.17
CA ASP A 469 26.85 15.20 27.65
C ASP A 469 25.36 15.48 27.68
N GLY A 470 24.55 14.51 28.13
CA GLY A 470 23.09 14.63 28.20
C GLY A 470 22.37 14.41 26.87
N THR A 471 23.09 14.07 25.81
CA THR A 471 22.49 13.72 24.51
C THR A 471 22.40 12.20 24.33
N TYR A 472 21.52 11.77 23.42
CA TYR A 472 21.32 10.36 23.08
C TYR A 472 21.85 10.06 21.68
N ALA A 473 22.42 8.87 21.53
CA ALA A 473 22.85 8.29 20.28
C ALA A 473 21.94 7.13 19.87
N LEU A 474 22.03 6.70 18.61
CA LEU A 474 21.48 5.43 18.12
C LEU A 474 22.59 4.60 17.54
N SER A 475 22.67 3.34 17.94
CA SER A 475 23.67 2.39 17.45
C SER A 475 23.13 0.95 17.45
N GLY A 476 23.83 0.04 16.80
CA GLY A 476 23.40 -1.36 16.75
C GLY A 476 22.18 -1.60 15.85
N CYS A 477 21.85 -0.67 14.95
CA CYS A 477 20.72 -0.73 14.04
C CYS A 477 21.15 -0.77 12.58
N ILE A 478 20.29 -1.30 11.73
CA ILE A 478 20.30 -1.07 10.29
C ILE A 478 19.31 0.08 10.03
N PRO A 479 19.75 1.19 9.41
CA PRO A 479 18.84 2.31 9.09
C PRO A 479 17.97 2.02 7.88
N ALA A 480 17.13 2.97 7.49
CA ALA A 480 16.38 2.92 6.23
C ALA A 480 17.33 2.72 5.02
N GLN A 481 18.55 3.21 5.08
CA GLN A 481 19.61 2.89 4.13
C GLN A 481 20.24 1.54 4.48
N GLU A 482 19.64 0.44 4.01
CA GLU A 482 19.91 -0.94 4.45
C GLU A 482 21.31 -1.48 4.09
N THR A 483 22.09 -0.79 3.26
CA THR A 483 23.49 -1.14 2.95
C THR A 483 24.46 -0.89 4.10
N LEU A 484 24.04 -0.14 5.13
CA LEU A 484 24.78 0.05 6.36
C LEU A 484 24.61 -1.14 7.32
N SER A 485 25.70 -1.56 8.00
CA SER A 485 25.69 -2.71 8.88
C SER A 485 25.28 -2.34 10.31
N ALA A 486 24.45 -3.17 10.95
CA ALA A 486 24.08 -2.98 12.35
C ALA A 486 25.27 -2.92 13.30
N SER A 487 26.33 -3.69 13.03
CA SER A 487 27.53 -3.75 13.89
C SER A 487 28.37 -2.48 13.87
N SER A 488 28.19 -1.63 12.88
CA SER A 488 29.02 -0.42 12.72
C SER A 488 28.20 0.88 12.63
N THR A 489 26.89 0.83 12.41
CA THR A 489 26.08 2.06 12.25
C THR A 489 25.95 2.82 13.56
N VAL A 490 26.26 4.11 13.49
CA VAL A 490 26.12 5.08 14.59
C VAL A 490 25.43 6.33 14.07
N ASN A 491 24.36 6.74 14.75
CA ASN A 491 23.64 7.99 14.50
C ASN A 491 23.21 8.18 13.04
N PRO A 492 22.39 7.30 12.46
CA PRO A 492 21.83 7.53 11.13
C PRO A 492 20.85 8.72 11.20
N PRO A 493 20.92 9.66 10.23
CA PRO A 493 20.23 10.95 10.29
C PRO A 493 18.70 10.88 10.37
N PHE A 494 18.10 10.04 9.55
CA PHE A 494 16.64 9.92 9.52
C PHE A 494 16.11 9.38 10.85
N GLU A 495 16.72 8.33 11.37
CA GLU A 495 16.35 7.71 12.64
C GLU A 495 16.54 8.66 13.82
N LEU A 496 17.65 9.42 13.84
CA LEU A 496 17.87 10.44 14.88
C LEU A 496 16.76 11.50 14.88
N ALA A 497 16.46 12.09 13.73
CA ALA A 497 15.42 13.10 13.60
C ALA A 497 14.04 12.53 13.96
N TYR A 498 13.75 11.31 13.52
CA TYR A 498 12.48 10.65 13.80
C TYR A 498 12.31 10.33 15.28
N TRP A 499 13.37 9.83 15.93
CA TRP A 499 13.36 9.56 17.38
C TRP A 499 13.09 10.83 18.18
N GLN A 500 13.84 11.90 17.91
CA GLN A 500 13.66 13.18 18.60
C GLN A 500 12.24 13.73 18.45
N TRP A 501 11.73 13.74 17.21
CA TRP A 501 10.40 14.26 16.94
C TRP A 501 9.30 13.40 17.61
N ALA A 502 9.37 12.09 17.45
CA ALA A 502 8.35 11.18 17.98
C ALA A 502 8.32 11.18 19.51
N MET A 503 9.48 11.21 20.18
CA MET A 503 9.57 11.31 21.65
C MET A 503 8.97 12.62 22.15
N LYS A 504 9.16 13.74 21.42
CA LYS A 504 8.49 15.01 21.73
C LYS A 504 6.96 14.90 21.60
N VAL A 505 6.46 14.30 20.54
CA VAL A 505 5.03 14.10 20.29
C VAL A 505 4.41 13.19 21.35
N ALA A 506 5.13 12.14 21.77
CA ALA A 506 4.71 11.24 22.85
C ALA A 506 4.76 11.86 24.26
N GLY A 507 5.22 13.11 24.42
CA GLY A 507 5.31 13.79 25.72
C GLY A 507 6.59 13.51 26.51
N HIS A 508 7.56 12.82 25.94
CA HIS A 508 8.86 12.46 26.53
C HIS A 508 10.03 13.06 25.76
N PRO A 509 10.16 14.39 25.66
CA PRO A 509 11.20 15.03 24.85
C PRO A 509 12.60 14.60 25.29
N ILE A 510 13.40 14.15 24.34
CA ILE A 510 14.83 13.84 24.52
C ILE A 510 15.65 14.64 23.51
N GLN A 511 16.93 14.88 23.83
CA GLN A 511 17.85 15.52 22.92
C GLN A 511 18.75 14.45 22.28
N MET A 512 18.59 14.27 20.96
CA MET A 512 19.47 13.40 20.20
C MET A 512 20.76 14.14 19.77
N ASP A 513 21.78 13.38 19.38
CA ASP A 513 22.99 13.93 18.78
C ASP A 513 22.65 14.70 17.50
N THR A 514 23.46 15.70 17.18
CA THR A 514 23.35 16.42 15.90
C THR A 514 23.78 15.53 14.74
N LEU A 515 23.22 15.79 13.55
CA LEU A 515 23.59 15.04 12.34
C LEU A 515 25.06 15.25 11.99
N ALA A 516 25.79 14.13 11.81
CA ALA A 516 27.19 14.17 11.41
C ALA A 516 27.34 14.60 9.94
N TYR A 517 28.38 15.42 9.67
CA TYR A 517 28.70 15.88 8.32
C TYR A 517 30.19 15.86 8.05
N LYS A 518 30.55 15.79 6.78
CA LYS A 518 31.92 15.90 6.30
C LYS A 518 31.91 16.63 4.94
N ASP A 519 32.90 17.48 4.71
CA ASP A 519 33.06 18.25 3.47
C ASP A 519 31.83 19.05 3.05
N GLY A 520 31.01 19.47 4.05
CA GLY A 520 29.78 20.24 3.85
C GLY A 520 28.56 19.41 3.46
N LEU A 521 28.59 18.07 3.60
CA LEU A 521 27.49 17.15 3.31
C LEU A 521 27.17 16.31 4.53
N TYR A 522 25.89 16.06 4.80
CA TYR A 522 25.47 15.14 5.86
C TYR A 522 25.77 13.68 5.48
N LEU A 523 26.31 12.92 6.41
CA LEU A 523 26.69 11.52 6.22
C LEU A 523 25.48 10.59 6.38
N ALA A 524 25.52 9.42 5.77
CA ALA A 524 24.51 8.36 5.95
C ALA A 524 24.49 7.77 7.37
N ALA A 525 25.62 7.82 8.08
CA ALA A 525 25.78 7.56 9.50
C ALA A 525 27.03 8.29 10.00
N ALA A 526 27.13 8.57 11.29
CA ALA A 526 28.23 9.36 11.84
C ALA A 526 29.62 8.76 11.53
N ASN A 527 29.71 7.45 11.42
CA ASN A 527 30.93 6.74 11.11
C ASN A 527 31.10 6.36 9.63
N ALA A 528 30.11 6.66 8.76
CA ALA A 528 30.16 6.40 7.32
C ALA A 528 30.82 7.59 6.57
N THR A 529 32.09 7.87 6.87
CA THR A 529 32.82 9.05 6.36
C THR A 529 33.09 9.01 4.85
N ASP A 530 32.87 7.87 4.21
CA ASP A 530 32.95 7.59 2.77
C ASP A 530 31.58 7.54 2.08
N THR A 531 30.52 8.07 2.70
CA THR A 531 29.13 8.03 2.19
C THR A 531 29.03 8.32 0.69
N TYR A 532 29.69 9.38 0.23
CA TYR A 532 29.55 9.87 -1.15
C TYR A 532 30.60 9.33 -2.13
N THR A 533 31.52 8.52 -1.66
CA THR A 533 32.55 7.86 -2.50
C THR A 533 32.41 6.35 -2.54
N ASN A 534 31.59 5.80 -1.66
CA ASN A 534 31.30 4.38 -1.59
C ASN A 534 30.08 4.03 -2.45
N ILE A 535 30.30 3.34 -3.55
CA ILE A 535 29.25 2.97 -4.50
C ILE A 535 28.09 2.19 -3.85
N LYS A 536 28.33 1.43 -2.77
CA LYS A 536 27.28 0.73 -2.03
C LYS A 536 26.31 1.72 -1.37
N TYR A 537 26.85 2.76 -0.74
CA TYR A 537 26.04 3.71 0.00
C TYR A 537 25.21 4.59 -0.92
N ILE A 538 25.75 5.01 -2.07
CA ILE A 538 25.00 5.81 -3.05
C ILE A 538 24.11 4.97 -3.98
N SER A 539 24.03 3.65 -3.77
CA SER A 539 23.18 2.71 -4.53
C SER A 539 22.07 2.13 -3.67
N ASP A 540 21.50 2.92 -2.79
CA ASP A 540 20.45 2.60 -1.84
C ASP A 540 19.56 3.83 -1.64
N HIS A 541 18.68 3.83 -0.64
CA HIS A 541 17.86 4.97 -0.25
C HIS A 541 18.72 6.18 0.15
N PRO A 542 18.48 7.40 -0.37
CA PRO A 542 19.10 8.61 0.13
C PRO A 542 18.46 9.07 1.44
N ALA A 543 18.45 8.18 2.45
CA ALA A 543 17.64 8.28 3.66
C ALA A 543 17.95 9.53 4.52
N VAL A 544 19.14 10.10 4.37
CA VAL A 544 19.51 11.37 5.03
C VAL A 544 18.50 12.49 4.75
N LEU A 545 17.88 12.52 3.57
CA LEU A 545 16.88 13.52 3.19
C LEU A 545 15.55 13.33 3.95
N GLY A 546 15.27 12.13 4.45
CA GLY A 546 14.10 11.84 5.30
C GLY A 546 14.10 12.62 6.62
N ALA A 547 15.28 12.98 7.11
CA ALA A 547 15.43 13.78 8.33
C ALA A 547 14.77 15.19 8.25
N TYR A 548 14.56 15.70 7.03
CA TYR A 548 13.85 16.97 6.79
C TYR A 548 12.78 16.89 5.70
N GLY A 549 12.56 15.76 5.09
CA GLY A 549 11.44 15.55 4.16
C GLY A 549 10.23 14.99 4.89
N ILE A 550 10.40 13.79 5.44
CA ILE A 550 9.38 13.05 6.19
C ILE A 550 9.15 13.72 7.55
N ILE A 551 10.25 14.02 8.25
CA ILE A 551 10.24 14.61 9.59
C ILE A 551 10.36 16.15 9.46
N PRO A 552 9.63 16.92 10.31
CA PRO A 552 9.79 18.36 10.35
C PRO A 552 11.15 18.79 10.92
N ASP A 553 11.42 20.09 10.95
CA ASP A 553 12.65 20.63 11.52
C ASP A 553 12.75 20.29 13.02
N THR A 554 13.70 19.46 13.36
CA THR A 554 13.99 19.05 14.75
C THR A 554 15.10 19.86 15.41
N GLY A 555 15.75 20.74 14.67
CA GLY A 555 16.91 21.49 15.15
C GLY A 555 18.23 20.72 15.15
N LEU A 556 18.24 19.46 14.67
CA LEU A 556 19.44 18.61 14.65
C LEU A 556 20.37 18.90 13.46
N PHE A 557 19.97 19.76 12.53
CA PHE A 557 20.70 20.01 11.29
C PHE A 557 20.66 21.47 10.86
N ASN A 558 21.55 21.83 9.95
CA ASN A 558 21.60 23.13 9.29
C ASN A 558 20.98 23.05 7.90
N LYS A 559 20.00 23.90 7.60
CA LYS A 559 19.27 23.89 6.32
C LYS A 559 20.17 24.13 5.10
N LYS A 560 21.21 24.97 5.23
CA LYS A 560 22.16 25.22 4.13
C LYS A 560 23.00 23.98 3.82
N LEU A 561 23.40 23.22 4.85
CA LEU A 561 24.09 21.95 4.65
C LEU A 561 23.14 20.89 4.05
N MET A 562 21.87 20.86 4.49
CA MET A 562 20.86 19.96 3.93
C MET A 562 20.60 20.28 2.45
N GLN A 563 20.56 21.55 2.07
CA GLN A 563 20.45 21.95 0.66
C GLN A 563 21.65 21.44 -0.16
N LYS A 564 22.87 21.64 0.33
CA LYS A 564 24.08 21.12 -0.34
C LYS A 564 24.05 19.59 -0.46
N THR A 565 23.55 18.91 0.57
CA THR A 565 23.39 17.44 0.58
C THR A 565 22.38 17.01 -0.47
N LEU A 566 21.23 17.69 -0.55
CA LEU A 566 20.22 17.46 -1.59
C LEU A 566 20.80 17.68 -3.00
N ASP A 567 21.55 18.76 -3.20
CA ASP A 567 22.14 19.09 -4.50
C ASP A 567 23.14 18.02 -4.93
N TRP A 568 24.00 17.56 -4.01
CA TRP A 568 24.95 16.48 -4.31
C TRP A 568 24.21 15.17 -4.62
N ILE A 569 23.19 14.80 -3.83
CA ILE A 569 22.39 13.58 -4.06
C ILE A 569 21.71 13.65 -5.41
N TRP A 570 21.17 14.81 -5.78
CA TRP A 570 20.51 15.01 -7.07
C TRP A 570 21.40 14.66 -8.25
N ASP A 571 22.64 15.08 -8.23
CA ASP A 571 23.60 14.90 -9.33
C ASP A 571 24.42 13.60 -9.25
N GLY A 572 24.73 13.13 -8.04
CA GLY A 572 25.69 12.05 -7.80
C GLY A 572 25.11 10.72 -7.34
N TRP A 573 23.82 10.64 -7.01
CA TRP A 573 23.22 9.40 -6.52
C TRP A 573 22.93 8.42 -7.63
N ASN A 574 23.06 7.12 -7.34
CA ASN A 574 22.74 6.05 -8.30
C ASN A 574 21.22 5.80 -8.34
N TRP A 575 20.50 6.65 -9.04
CA TRP A 575 19.05 6.61 -9.15
C TRP A 575 18.49 5.31 -9.75
N ASP A 576 19.29 4.53 -10.47
CA ASP A 576 18.86 3.24 -11.02
C ASP A 576 18.78 2.13 -9.96
N LYS A 577 19.24 2.39 -8.74
CA LYS A 577 19.22 1.48 -7.58
C LYS A 577 18.31 1.96 -6.44
N THR A 578 17.53 3.00 -6.67
CA THR A 578 16.56 3.56 -5.72
C THR A 578 15.20 2.84 -5.81
N TRP A 579 14.29 3.20 -4.91
CA TRP A 579 12.95 2.63 -4.79
C TRP A 579 11.88 3.70 -5.00
N GLY A 580 10.63 3.29 -5.28
CA GLY A 580 9.55 4.22 -5.60
C GLY A 580 9.23 5.26 -4.53
N TRP A 581 9.51 5.01 -3.25
CA TRP A 581 9.28 5.97 -2.18
C TRP A 581 10.43 6.98 -1.99
N ASP A 582 11.59 6.77 -2.63
CA ASP A 582 12.71 7.73 -2.57
C ASP A 582 12.36 9.05 -3.25
N TYR A 583 11.68 9.00 -4.38
CA TYR A 583 11.31 10.19 -5.16
C TYR A 583 10.38 11.13 -4.37
N PRO A 584 9.29 10.66 -3.74
CA PRO A 584 8.48 11.50 -2.86
C PRO A 584 9.23 11.97 -1.61
N MET A 585 10.14 11.18 -1.04
CA MET A 585 10.99 11.64 0.08
C MET A 585 11.87 12.84 -0.34
N VAL A 586 12.51 12.74 -1.50
CA VAL A 586 13.30 13.83 -2.08
C VAL A 586 12.43 15.05 -2.38
N ALA A 587 11.24 14.85 -2.94
CA ALA A 587 10.29 15.92 -3.22
C ALA A 587 9.87 16.68 -1.96
N MET A 588 9.59 15.98 -0.86
CA MET A 588 9.25 16.58 0.42
C MET A 588 10.42 17.39 1.01
N CYS A 589 11.65 16.86 0.94
CA CYS A 589 12.83 17.58 1.39
C CYS A 589 13.08 18.83 0.57
N ALA A 590 13.02 18.74 -0.76
CA ALA A 590 13.16 19.86 -1.67
C ALA A 590 12.10 20.95 -1.42
N ALA A 591 10.84 20.57 -1.25
CA ALA A 591 9.75 21.50 -0.94
C ALA A 591 9.99 22.25 0.37
N ARG A 592 10.37 21.55 1.45
CA ARG A 592 10.68 22.17 2.75
C ARG A 592 11.92 23.10 2.70
N LEU A 593 12.86 22.82 1.80
CA LEU A 593 14.02 23.69 1.55
C LEU A 593 13.69 24.89 0.64
N GLY A 594 12.50 24.91 0.00
CA GLY A 594 12.06 25.94 -0.93
C GLY A 594 12.49 25.70 -2.39
N ASP A 595 13.09 24.54 -2.70
CA ASP A 595 13.43 24.15 -4.07
C ASP A 595 12.24 23.46 -4.75
N LYS A 596 11.26 24.27 -5.12
CA LYS A 596 10.00 23.83 -5.71
C LYS A 596 10.17 23.10 -7.04
N GLN A 597 11.17 23.50 -7.82
CA GLN A 597 11.43 22.87 -9.11
C GLN A 597 11.91 21.43 -8.89
N LYS A 598 12.92 21.22 -8.01
CA LYS A 598 13.35 19.86 -7.66
C LYS A 598 12.25 19.03 -7.03
N ALA A 599 11.34 19.64 -6.25
CA ALA A 599 10.23 18.93 -5.66
C ALA A 599 9.32 18.28 -6.73
N VAL A 600 8.93 19.03 -7.76
CA VAL A 600 8.15 18.50 -8.89
C VAL A 600 8.97 17.52 -9.74
N ASP A 601 10.22 17.90 -10.05
CA ASP A 601 11.09 17.09 -10.90
C ASP A 601 11.43 15.74 -10.26
N ALA A 602 11.51 15.66 -8.93
CA ALA A 602 11.67 14.38 -8.21
C ALA A 602 10.46 13.45 -8.43
N LEU A 603 9.22 13.96 -8.28
CA LEU A 603 8.01 13.16 -8.50
C LEU A 603 7.88 12.66 -9.96
N LEU A 604 8.48 13.37 -10.91
CA LEU A 604 8.39 13.08 -12.33
C LEU A 604 9.72 12.63 -12.95
N MET A 605 10.74 12.33 -12.10
CA MET A 605 12.04 11.87 -12.56
C MET A 605 11.90 10.61 -13.44
N PRO A 606 12.45 10.61 -14.68
CA PRO A 606 12.26 9.51 -15.63
C PRO A 606 13.18 8.33 -15.33
N LYS A 607 12.88 7.64 -14.22
CA LYS A 607 13.58 6.43 -13.76
C LYS A 607 12.63 5.25 -13.72
N ARG A 608 13.15 4.04 -13.94
CA ARG A 608 12.38 2.79 -13.94
C ARG A 608 11.54 2.65 -12.66
N THR A 609 12.16 2.84 -11.50
CA THR A 609 11.51 2.70 -10.19
C THR A 609 10.53 3.83 -9.86
N ASN A 610 10.45 4.86 -10.71
CA ASN A 610 9.44 5.92 -10.68
C ASN A 610 8.43 5.82 -11.85
N THR A 611 8.32 4.66 -12.47
CA THR A 611 7.31 4.38 -13.52
C THR A 611 5.98 4.03 -12.86
N TYR A 612 4.88 4.47 -13.48
CA TYR A 612 3.51 4.15 -13.07
C TYR A 612 2.78 3.47 -14.23
N LEU A 613 2.32 2.25 -13.99
CA LEU A 613 1.61 1.43 -14.98
C LEU A 613 0.28 2.09 -15.39
N VAL A 614 -0.38 1.54 -16.40
CA VAL A 614 -1.72 2.00 -16.82
C VAL A 614 -2.74 1.90 -15.69
N SER A 615 -2.63 0.87 -14.85
CA SER A 615 -3.43 0.69 -13.63
C SER A 615 -3.15 1.75 -12.54
N GLY A 616 -2.07 2.51 -12.66
CA GLY A 616 -1.62 3.48 -11.66
C GLY A 616 -0.62 2.94 -10.65
N HIS A 617 -0.33 1.66 -10.63
CA HIS A 617 0.67 1.11 -9.71
C HIS A 617 2.08 1.62 -10.03
N ASN A 618 2.81 2.02 -8.99
CA ASN A 618 4.25 2.22 -9.09
C ASN A 618 4.95 0.89 -9.35
N TYR A 619 5.91 0.87 -10.28
CA TYR A 619 6.65 -0.31 -10.74
C TYR A 619 8.12 -0.22 -10.34
N GLN A 620 8.69 -1.29 -9.80
CA GLN A 620 10.10 -1.36 -9.43
C GLN A 620 10.93 -2.15 -10.46
N ASP A 621 10.64 -3.43 -10.59
CA ASP A 621 11.35 -4.37 -11.47
C ASP A 621 10.47 -5.61 -11.76
N GLN A 622 11.02 -6.58 -12.47
CA GLN A 622 10.31 -7.83 -12.80
C GLN A 622 9.96 -8.68 -11.57
N ARG A 623 10.69 -8.57 -10.48
CA ARG A 623 10.42 -9.28 -9.22
C ARG A 623 9.35 -8.56 -8.40
N LEU A 624 9.39 -7.22 -8.38
CA LEU A 624 8.47 -6.37 -7.61
C LEU A 624 7.74 -5.42 -8.56
N ARG A 625 6.73 -5.95 -9.22
CA ARG A 625 6.00 -5.27 -10.30
C ARG A 625 4.96 -4.25 -9.82
N LEU A 626 4.59 -4.33 -8.56
CA LEU A 626 3.73 -3.37 -7.86
C LEU A 626 4.44 -2.91 -6.60
N TYR A 627 4.37 -1.61 -6.32
CA TYR A 627 5.04 -1.06 -5.15
C TYR A 627 4.23 0.08 -4.53
N LEU A 628 3.24 -0.27 -3.73
CA LEU A 628 2.29 0.68 -3.15
C LEU A 628 2.93 1.71 -2.19
N PRO A 629 4.08 1.45 -1.54
CA PRO A 629 4.82 2.51 -0.84
C PRO A 629 5.16 3.72 -1.71
N GLY A 630 5.47 3.50 -3.00
CA GLY A 630 5.66 4.59 -3.97
C GLY A 630 4.38 5.38 -4.23
N ASN A 631 3.24 4.69 -4.35
CA ASN A 631 1.93 5.31 -4.52
C ASN A 631 1.53 6.18 -3.32
N GLY A 632 1.69 5.66 -2.10
CA GLY A 632 1.32 6.40 -0.89
C GLY A 632 2.31 7.53 -0.58
N GLY A 633 3.61 7.31 -0.85
CA GLY A 633 4.61 8.36 -0.78
C GLY A 633 4.30 9.54 -1.71
N LEU A 634 3.89 9.25 -2.96
CA LEU A 634 3.44 10.27 -3.91
C LEU A 634 2.31 11.12 -3.32
N LEU A 635 1.27 10.49 -2.77
CA LEU A 635 0.14 11.21 -2.18
C LEU A 635 0.56 12.05 -0.98
N THR A 636 1.43 11.53 -0.12
CA THR A 636 1.95 12.25 1.04
C THR A 636 2.78 13.47 0.62
N ALA A 637 3.65 13.31 -0.36
CA ALA A 637 4.44 14.42 -0.90
C ALA A 637 3.56 15.50 -1.53
N VAL A 638 2.56 15.12 -2.32
CA VAL A 638 1.63 16.08 -2.95
C VAL A 638 0.78 16.80 -1.89
N ALA A 639 0.32 16.11 -0.83
CA ALA A 639 -0.37 16.78 0.27
C ALA A 639 0.51 17.83 0.93
N LEU A 640 1.79 17.52 1.22
CA LEU A 640 2.76 18.50 1.72
C LEU A 640 2.98 19.65 0.74
N MET A 641 3.11 19.36 -0.55
CA MET A 641 3.37 20.37 -1.58
C MET A 641 2.17 21.30 -1.82
N CYS A 642 0.95 20.83 -1.58
CA CYS A 642 -0.29 21.61 -1.67
C CYS A 642 -0.59 22.37 -0.38
N ALA A 643 -0.82 21.61 0.72
CA ALA A 643 -1.31 22.12 1.99
C ALA A 643 -0.19 22.63 2.92
N GLY A 644 1.07 22.32 2.61
CA GLY A 644 2.21 22.71 3.40
C GLY A 644 2.42 21.89 4.67
N TRP A 645 3.04 22.48 5.66
CA TRP A 645 3.41 21.89 6.93
C TRP A 645 3.33 22.91 8.06
N ASP A 646 3.49 22.49 9.29
CA ASP A 646 3.45 23.37 10.46
C ASP A 646 4.39 24.56 10.30
N GLY A 647 3.83 25.77 10.42
CA GLY A 647 4.56 27.03 10.25
C GLY A 647 4.68 27.51 8.80
N CYS A 648 4.33 26.71 7.80
CA CYS A 648 4.25 27.15 6.40
C CYS A 648 3.01 28.03 6.19
N LYS A 649 3.20 29.23 5.64
CA LYS A 649 2.10 30.18 5.32
C LYS A 649 1.88 30.34 3.82
N GLU A 650 2.69 29.69 3.00
CA GLU A 650 2.63 29.79 1.56
C GLU A 650 1.53 28.87 1.01
N LYS A 651 0.79 29.34 0.01
CA LYS A 651 -0.12 28.51 -0.77
C LYS A 651 0.69 27.69 -1.79
N ASN A 652 0.42 26.39 -1.89
CA ASN A 652 1.13 25.48 -2.80
C ASN A 652 2.68 25.57 -2.66
N PRO A 653 3.22 25.39 -1.43
CA PRO A 653 4.62 25.69 -1.15
C PRO A 653 5.61 24.78 -1.91
N GLY A 654 5.15 23.65 -2.45
CA GLY A 654 5.98 22.70 -3.20
C GLY A 654 5.89 22.85 -4.72
N PHE A 655 5.06 23.79 -5.25
CA PHE A 655 4.87 23.93 -6.70
C PHE A 655 5.48 25.22 -7.24
N PRO A 656 6.30 25.16 -8.33
CA PRO A 656 6.92 26.32 -8.94
C PRO A 656 5.93 27.09 -9.82
N ALA A 657 6.37 28.24 -10.35
CA ALA A 657 5.61 29.00 -11.33
C ALA A 657 5.24 28.13 -12.54
N GLY A 658 4.02 28.29 -13.06
CA GLY A 658 3.48 27.48 -14.14
C GLY A 658 2.67 26.24 -13.66
N TRP A 659 2.73 25.92 -12.36
CA TRP A 659 1.87 24.93 -11.73
C TRP A 659 0.72 25.64 -11.00
N ASP A 660 -0.37 25.92 -11.72
CA ASP A 660 -1.61 26.47 -11.14
C ASP A 660 -2.45 25.33 -10.57
N VAL A 661 -2.08 24.89 -9.36
CA VAL A 661 -2.68 23.75 -8.68
C VAL A 661 -3.86 24.22 -7.84
N GLU A 662 -5.02 23.64 -8.10
CA GLU A 662 -6.20 23.74 -7.22
C GLU A 662 -6.37 22.43 -6.43
N TRP A 663 -6.82 22.57 -5.18
CA TRP A 663 -7.07 21.43 -4.31
C TRP A 663 -8.11 21.72 -3.23
N GLU A 664 -8.77 20.68 -2.75
CA GLU A 664 -9.73 20.72 -1.65
C GLU A 664 -9.47 19.52 -0.71
N GLY A 665 -9.77 19.68 0.59
CA GLY A 665 -9.83 18.59 1.56
C GLY A 665 -8.48 17.98 1.97
N LEU A 666 -7.36 18.66 1.69
CA LEU A 666 -6.03 18.21 2.14
C LEU A 666 -5.68 18.79 3.51
N LEU A 667 -4.96 18.02 4.33
CA LEU A 667 -4.41 18.48 5.60
C LEU A 667 -2.90 18.74 5.49
N PRO A 668 -2.38 19.76 6.22
CA PRO A 668 -0.94 19.99 6.28
C PRO A 668 -0.25 18.90 7.10
N MET A 669 0.99 18.61 6.73
CA MET A 669 1.87 17.72 7.50
C MET A 669 2.40 18.38 8.78
N PRO A 670 2.92 17.61 9.74
CA PRO A 670 3.68 18.13 10.86
C PRO A 670 4.86 19.00 10.44
#